data_04d7c867158f9892669126458b21dc1b
#
_entry.id   04d7c867158f9892669126458b21dc1b
#
_cell.length_a   1.000
_cell.length_b   1.000
_cell.length_c   1.000
_cell.angle_alpha   90.00
_cell.angle_beta   90.00
_cell.angle_gamma   90.00
#
_symmetry.space_group_name_H-M   'P 1'
#
loop_
_entity.id
_entity.type
_entity.pdbx_description
1 polymer ?
#
loop_
_entity_poly.entity_id
_entity_poly.type
_entity_poly.pdbx_seq_one_letter_code
_entity_poly.pdbx_strand_id
1 'polypeptide(L)'
;MIDRIICFIILVWIGNDHIPVQAQRSFVHPGITYTQGDLDRMKAMVAARQEPYYSTFLKLKESPYSSLTAVAANRGKQIREGRFNATIGIDGRRAHDLALLWHLTDDEAYARKAVEYLNANSYYTNTSARGTGPLDNGKIYLLIDAAELMRDYPGWEEADQQRFKDMLVYPGYSSMEDFCAKYADYWDDSKNGITFYWNIYNFDAARFGNQGLFAARSMMAMGIYLDNEKMYERAYRYLLGMEHREDDLPYPPGPPIASEEPIRKTPTIIDYKLVGRENKIPDYGYDEQLQYYIYPNGQCQESSRDQGHVLAGVHNYVAIAEMAWNQGDSLYSCLNNRLLTGLEWNYRYNLSKVCSYEEQKEPWEPSGCSSNPNEVTFENGKFLQIRSRSGRWESIAVSPHGRGDVAGSGGTREMALAHYAVRAGLPENNYIWLKRYRDYMIEHHGCENWGIAPNWFYEWTGWGTLTKRLTPWMAGDPVSFSTGKRVSGIHLLPCEISAADYDYYCLAEDPEGHTYHNVGKKRGNEYRPDGAVELRKEEDNYVVTQIEDGEWMNYTVSIPTDGDYTVYLVYQSKGNSLLSVASDSEVKTEPMQLPSSVQWTEREIGKLTLPAGACVLRLQIEQAGNKLEIQKIIVKQDKGI
;
A
#
# COMPACT_ATOMS: atom_id res chain seq x y z
N MET A 1 83.12 -0.62 -11.52
CA MET A 1 81.90 0.06 -11.99
C MET A 1 80.77 -0.90 -11.75
N ILE A 2 80.00 -0.64 -10.71
CA ILE A 2 78.90 -1.49 -10.27
C ILE A 2 77.62 -0.72 -10.56
N ASP A 3 76.89 -1.19 -11.57
CA ASP A 3 75.60 -0.64 -11.93
C ASP A 3 74.55 -1.20 -10.99
N ARG A 4 73.83 -0.30 -10.30
CA ARG A 4 72.71 -0.62 -9.46
C ARG A 4 71.44 -0.66 -10.31
N ILE A 5 70.83 -1.83 -10.42
CA ILE A 5 69.51 -2.01 -10.96
C ILE A 5 68.51 -1.73 -9.81
N ILE A 6 67.69 -0.68 -9.95
CA ILE A 6 66.61 -0.36 -9.05
C ILE A 6 65.34 -1.05 -9.62
N CYS A 7 64.88 -2.11 -8.94
CA CYS A 7 63.56 -2.69 -9.21
C CYS A 7 62.48 -1.83 -8.57
N PHE A 8 61.62 -1.23 -9.39
CA PHE A 8 60.36 -0.65 -8.93
C PHE A 8 59.32 -1.79 -8.76
N ILE A 9 58.94 -2.07 -7.53
CA ILE A 9 57.79 -2.90 -7.23
C ILE A 9 56.54 -2.00 -7.29
N ILE A 10 55.74 -2.17 -8.32
CA ILE A 10 54.39 -1.56 -8.40
C ILE A 10 53.49 -2.46 -7.57
N LEU A 11 53.12 -2.00 -6.38
CA LEU A 11 52.02 -2.56 -5.60
C LEU A 11 50.71 -2.14 -6.27
N VAL A 12 50.08 -3.06 -7.00
CA VAL A 12 48.72 -2.91 -7.44
C VAL A 12 47.83 -3.16 -6.23
N TRP A 13 47.28 -2.10 -5.70
CA TRP A 13 46.19 -2.17 -4.71
C TRP A 13 44.94 -2.62 -5.45
N ILE A 14 44.55 -3.89 -5.30
CA ILE A 14 43.22 -4.36 -5.68
C ILE A 14 42.31 -3.95 -4.53
N GLY A 15 41.68 -2.80 -4.67
CA GLY A 15 40.58 -2.41 -3.82
C GLY A 15 39.44 -3.42 -4.05
N ASN A 16 39.15 -4.24 -3.06
CA ASN A 16 37.89 -4.92 -2.99
C ASN A 16 36.84 -3.83 -2.67
N ASP A 17 36.25 -3.27 -3.69
CA ASP A 17 34.99 -2.55 -3.54
C ASP A 17 33.95 -3.59 -3.12
N HIS A 18 33.78 -3.79 -1.83
CA HIS A 18 32.61 -4.38 -1.28
C HIS A 18 31.47 -3.38 -1.53
N ILE A 19 30.77 -3.54 -2.64
CA ILE A 19 29.45 -2.97 -2.80
C ILE A 19 28.64 -3.53 -1.61
N PRO A 20 28.15 -2.70 -0.69
CA PRO A 20 27.34 -3.20 0.40
C PRO A 20 26.14 -3.92 -0.23
N VAL A 21 26.03 -5.21 0.01
CA VAL A 21 24.84 -5.97 -0.34
C VAL A 21 23.73 -5.31 0.47
N GLN A 22 22.90 -4.52 -0.20
CA GLN A 22 21.72 -3.94 0.41
C GLN A 22 20.92 -5.11 1.00
N ALA A 23 20.63 -5.06 2.30
CA ALA A 23 19.89 -6.13 2.95
C ALA A 23 18.57 -6.34 2.21
N GLN A 24 18.34 -7.54 1.71
CA GLN A 24 17.10 -7.87 1.02
C GLN A 24 15.93 -7.67 1.99
N ARG A 25 14.85 -7.04 1.52
CA ARG A 25 13.63 -6.83 2.30
C ARG A 25 13.10 -8.17 2.78
N SER A 26 12.82 -8.28 4.06
CA SER A 26 12.08 -9.40 4.64
C SER A 26 10.59 -9.09 4.62
N PHE A 27 9.81 -9.96 3.99
CA PHE A 27 8.36 -9.81 3.96
C PHE A 27 7.69 -10.46 5.17
N VAL A 28 6.55 -9.90 5.56
CA VAL A 28 5.65 -10.46 6.58
C VAL A 28 4.72 -11.46 5.90
N HIS A 29 4.57 -12.66 6.47
CA HIS A 29 3.68 -13.72 5.96
C HIS A 29 2.78 -14.30 7.06
N PRO A 30 1.47 -14.53 6.77
CA PRO A 30 0.79 -13.95 5.64
C PRO A 30 0.83 -12.42 5.73
N GLY A 31 0.77 -11.74 4.62
CA GLY A 31 0.97 -10.30 4.60
C GLY A 31 0.37 -9.57 3.40
N ILE A 32 -0.46 -10.26 2.59
CA ILE A 32 -1.21 -9.63 1.50
C ILE A 32 -2.44 -8.93 2.09
N THR A 33 -3.56 -9.59 2.17
CA THR A 33 -4.76 -8.99 2.78
C THR A 33 -4.75 -9.09 4.29
N TYR A 34 -4.24 -10.16 4.85
CA TYR A 34 -4.25 -10.46 6.28
C TYR A 34 -2.85 -10.69 6.82
N THR A 35 -2.65 -10.30 8.08
CA THR A 35 -1.51 -10.73 8.89
C THR A 35 -1.89 -11.93 9.75
N GLN A 36 -0.92 -12.62 10.35
CA GLN A 36 -1.22 -13.68 11.32
C GLN A 36 -2.08 -13.14 12.49
N GLY A 37 -1.78 -11.93 12.96
CA GLY A 37 -2.59 -11.27 13.99
C GLY A 37 -4.06 -11.05 13.57
N ASP A 38 -4.32 -10.75 12.31
CA ASP A 38 -5.70 -10.66 11.80
C ASP A 38 -6.40 -12.02 11.85
N LEU A 39 -5.73 -13.08 11.42
CA LEU A 39 -6.27 -14.45 11.43
C LEU A 39 -6.57 -14.91 12.87
N ASP A 40 -5.64 -14.69 13.77
CA ASP A 40 -5.80 -15.05 15.19
C ASP A 40 -6.96 -14.28 15.84
N ARG A 41 -7.07 -12.98 15.56
CA ARG A 41 -8.18 -12.15 16.01
C ARG A 41 -9.51 -12.68 15.49
N MET A 42 -9.63 -12.92 14.18
CA MET A 42 -10.87 -13.45 13.60
C MET A 42 -11.25 -14.78 14.22
N LYS A 43 -10.30 -15.70 14.36
CA LYS A 43 -10.51 -17.00 14.97
C LYS A 43 -11.01 -16.88 16.41
N ALA A 44 -10.42 -15.99 17.20
CA ALA A 44 -10.87 -15.73 18.58
C ALA A 44 -12.29 -15.15 18.63
N MET A 45 -12.62 -14.19 17.75
CA MET A 45 -13.98 -13.61 17.67
C MET A 45 -15.03 -14.67 17.28
N VAL A 46 -14.71 -15.53 16.32
CA VAL A 46 -15.59 -16.63 15.90
C VAL A 46 -15.77 -17.66 17.01
N ALA A 47 -14.70 -18.06 17.68
CA ALA A 47 -14.75 -19.00 18.80
C ALA A 47 -15.58 -18.45 19.98
N ALA A 48 -15.45 -17.17 20.27
CA ALA A 48 -16.22 -16.47 21.29
C ALA A 48 -17.68 -16.16 20.87
N ARG A 49 -18.06 -16.47 19.63
CA ARG A 49 -19.33 -16.11 19.03
C ARG A 49 -19.67 -14.60 19.16
N GLN A 50 -18.65 -13.77 19.03
CA GLN A 50 -18.81 -12.34 19.19
C GLN A 50 -19.46 -11.72 17.95
N GLU A 51 -20.51 -10.93 18.17
CA GLU A 51 -21.17 -10.19 17.08
C GLU A 51 -20.45 -8.87 16.80
N PRO A 52 -20.46 -8.42 15.53
CA PRO A 52 -21.09 -9.01 14.34
C PRO A 52 -20.18 -10.01 13.58
N TYR A 53 -19.06 -10.40 14.12
CA TYR A 53 -18.10 -11.31 13.50
C TYR A 53 -18.66 -12.70 13.27
N TYR A 54 -19.34 -13.25 14.28
CA TYR A 54 -19.87 -14.61 14.22
C TYR A 54 -20.99 -14.76 13.18
N SER A 55 -21.93 -13.84 13.13
CA SER A 55 -22.98 -13.87 12.10
C SER A 55 -22.42 -13.69 10.69
N THR A 56 -21.37 -12.90 10.54
CA THR A 56 -20.66 -12.76 9.24
C THR A 56 -19.91 -14.03 8.87
N PHE A 57 -19.27 -14.69 9.83
CA PHE A 57 -18.64 -16.00 9.64
C PHE A 57 -19.64 -17.05 9.16
N LEU A 58 -20.84 -17.10 9.73
CA LEU A 58 -21.87 -18.03 9.30
C LEU A 58 -22.27 -17.77 7.83
N LYS A 59 -22.40 -16.51 7.43
CA LYS A 59 -22.66 -16.13 6.03
C LYS A 59 -21.53 -16.53 5.09
N LEU A 60 -20.27 -16.37 5.51
CA LEU A 60 -19.11 -16.85 4.77
C LEU A 60 -19.19 -18.38 4.57
N LYS A 61 -19.49 -19.11 5.63
CA LYS A 61 -19.60 -20.57 5.60
C LYS A 61 -20.73 -21.06 4.68
N GLU A 62 -21.85 -20.34 4.64
CA GLU A 62 -23.02 -20.64 3.81
C GLU A 62 -22.88 -20.13 2.36
N SER A 63 -21.84 -19.38 2.07
CA SER A 63 -21.61 -18.83 0.74
C SER A 63 -21.46 -19.93 -0.31
N PRO A 64 -22.02 -19.78 -1.53
CA PRO A 64 -21.81 -20.73 -2.61
C PRO A 64 -20.33 -20.82 -3.04
N TYR A 65 -19.50 -19.84 -2.68
CA TYR A 65 -18.07 -19.88 -2.94
C TYR A 65 -17.30 -20.72 -1.91
N SER A 66 -17.89 -20.97 -0.77
CA SER A 66 -17.35 -21.84 0.30
C SER A 66 -17.73 -23.32 0.14
N SER A 67 -18.35 -23.69 -0.99
CA SER A 67 -18.83 -25.05 -1.26
C SER A 67 -17.66 -26.04 -1.41
N LEU A 68 -17.70 -27.12 -0.62
CA LEU A 68 -16.76 -28.23 -0.71
C LEU A 68 -17.01 -29.13 -1.92
N THR A 69 -18.19 -29.08 -2.53
CA THR A 69 -18.58 -29.95 -3.66
C THR A 69 -18.49 -29.25 -5.01
N ALA A 70 -18.36 -27.94 -5.05
CA ALA A 70 -18.21 -27.21 -6.31
C ALA A 70 -16.87 -27.56 -6.97
N VAL A 71 -16.90 -27.63 -8.31
CA VAL A 71 -15.73 -27.99 -9.11
C VAL A 71 -15.07 -26.73 -9.65
N ALA A 72 -13.76 -26.75 -9.81
CA ALA A 72 -13.02 -25.65 -10.42
C ALA A 72 -13.61 -25.27 -11.78
N ALA A 73 -13.91 -23.96 -11.94
CA ALA A 73 -14.48 -23.43 -13.17
C ALA A 73 -13.42 -23.37 -14.27
N ASN A 74 -12.18 -23.18 -13.89
CA ASN A 74 -11.07 -23.03 -14.80
C ASN A 74 -10.21 -24.29 -14.81
N ARG A 75 -10.04 -24.87 -15.98
CA ARG A 75 -9.23 -26.09 -16.21
C ARG A 75 -8.34 -25.94 -17.44
N GLY A 76 -8.28 -24.75 -17.99
CA GLY A 76 -7.53 -24.47 -19.21
C GLY A 76 -6.09 -24.10 -18.92
N LYS A 77 -5.23 -24.33 -19.88
CA LYS A 77 -3.83 -23.89 -19.88
C LYS A 77 -3.67 -22.49 -20.45
N GLN A 78 -4.74 -21.82 -20.79
CA GLN A 78 -4.73 -20.56 -21.50
C GLN A 78 -5.83 -19.63 -20.98
N ILE A 79 -5.48 -18.39 -20.75
CA ILE A 79 -6.43 -17.31 -20.52
C ILE A 79 -6.87 -16.77 -21.87
N ARG A 80 -8.17 -16.67 -22.08
CA ARG A 80 -8.71 -16.17 -23.34
C ARG A 80 -8.52 -14.67 -23.47
N GLU A 81 -8.18 -14.27 -24.68
CA GLU A 81 -8.07 -12.87 -25.07
C GLU A 81 -9.36 -12.07 -24.87
N GLY A 82 -9.17 -10.82 -24.46
CA GLY A 82 -10.12 -9.73 -24.69
C GLY A 82 -11.44 -9.82 -23.97
N ARG A 83 -11.55 -10.62 -22.92
CA ARG A 83 -12.72 -10.63 -22.03
C ARG A 83 -12.31 -10.88 -20.59
N PHE A 84 -13.07 -10.27 -19.69
CA PHE A 84 -12.98 -10.52 -18.27
C PHE A 84 -12.89 -12.01 -17.99
N ASN A 85 -11.77 -12.46 -17.46
CA ASN A 85 -11.62 -13.86 -17.10
C ASN A 85 -12.38 -14.14 -15.80
N ALA A 86 -13.72 -14.20 -15.91
CA ALA A 86 -14.58 -14.46 -14.78
C ALA A 86 -14.26 -15.80 -14.09
N THR A 87 -13.72 -16.76 -14.83
CA THR A 87 -13.36 -18.07 -14.26
C THR A 87 -12.21 -18.00 -13.28
N ILE A 88 -11.16 -17.23 -13.56
CA ILE A 88 -10.06 -16.99 -12.60
C ILE A 88 -10.60 -16.29 -11.36
N GLY A 89 -11.43 -15.25 -11.52
CA GLY A 89 -12.03 -14.55 -10.41
C GLY A 89 -12.90 -15.45 -9.54
N ILE A 90 -13.74 -16.31 -10.15
CA ILE A 90 -14.59 -17.25 -9.42
C ILE A 90 -13.77 -18.27 -8.65
N ASP A 91 -12.80 -18.89 -9.28
CA ASP A 91 -11.95 -19.89 -8.63
C ASP A 91 -11.02 -19.24 -7.59
N GLY A 92 -10.53 -18.03 -7.87
CA GLY A 92 -9.80 -17.23 -6.88
C GLY A 92 -10.63 -16.94 -5.65
N ARG A 93 -11.89 -16.53 -5.84
CA ARG A 93 -12.82 -16.30 -4.74
C ARG A 93 -13.05 -17.56 -3.92
N ARG A 94 -13.28 -18.71 -4.57
CA ARG A 94 -13.46 -19.98 -3.89
C ARG A 94 -12.23 -20.39 -3.10
N ALA A 95 -11.06 -20.33 -3.74
CA ALA A 95 -9.80 -20.65 -3.07
C ALA A 95 -9.57 -19.78 -1.84
N HIS A 96 -9.81 -18.46 -1.98
CA HIS A 96 -9.65 -17.51 -0.89
C HIS A 96 -10.62 -17.75 0.27
N ASP A 97 -11.92 -17.90 0.00
CA ASP A 97 -12.93 -18.10 1.05
C ASP A 97 -12.71 -19.42 1.80
N LEU A 98 -12.28 -20.48 1.08
CA LEU A 98 -11.95 -21.77 1.67
C LEU A 98 -10.66 -21.74 2.50
N ALA A 99 -9.62 -21.06 2.02
CA ALA A 99 -8.39 -20.86 2.78
C ALA A 99 -8.68 -20.09 4.08
N LEU A 100 -9.49 -19.03 4.01
CA LEU A 100 -9.90 -18.27 5.19
C LEU A 100 -10.70 -19.15 6.17
N LEU A 101 -11.65 -19.97 5.69
CA LEU A 101 -12.40 -20.89 6.54
C LEU A 101 -11.52 -21.92 7.21
N TRP A 102 -10.48 -22.43 6.54
CA TRP A 102 -9.51 -23.31 7.17
C TRP A 102 -8.83 -22.63 8.36
N HIS A 103 -8.30 -21.42 8.19
CA HIS A 103 -7.68 -20.67 9.28
C HIS A 103 -8.63 -20.41 10.46
N LEU A 104 -9.92 -20.23 10.19
CA LEU A 104 -10.91 -19.93 11.24
C LEU A 104 -11.44 -21.19 11.95
N THR A 105 -11.36 -22.36 11.34
CA THR A 105 -12.02 -23.58 11.83
C THR A 105 -11.10 -24.75 12.06
N ASP A 106 -9.87 -24.73 11.55
CA ASP A 106 -8.93 -25.86 11.47
C ASP A 106 -9.49 -27.10 10.72
N ASP A 107 -10.57 -26.92 9.95
CA ASP A 107 -11.17 -28.02 9.18
C ASP A 107 -10.38 -28.26 7.89
N GLU A 108 -9.65 -29.38 7.88
CA GLU A 108 -8.83 -29.84 6.75
C GLU A 108 -9.59 -29.99 5.42
N ALA A 109 -10.91 -30.13 5.46
CA ALA A 109 -11.70 -30.22 4.23
C ALA A 109 -11.64 -28.91 3.44
N TYR A 110 -11.63 -27.77 4.12
CA TYR A 110 -11.49 -26.46 3.50
C TYR A 110 -10.09 -26.28 2.90
N ALA A 111 -9.05 -26.64 3.64
CA ALA A 111 -7.67 -26.54 3.16
C ALA A 111 -7.44 -27.36 1.89
N ARG A 112 -7.83 -28.66 1.92
CA ARG A 112 -7.71 -29.53 0.74
C ARG A 112 -8.47 -28.98 -0.47
N LYS A 113 -9.64 -28.41 -0.23
CA LYS A 113 -10.46 -27.84 -1.32
C LYS A 113 -9.86 -26.53 -1.87
N ALA A 114 -9.27 -25.69 -1.02
CA ALA A 114 -8.53 -24.50 -1.46
C ALA A 114 -7.34 -24.90 -2.36
N VAL A 115 -6.55 -25.89 -1.94
CA VAL A 115 -5.43 -26.43 -2.73
C VAL A 115 -5.90 -27.02 -4.06
N GLU A 116 -7.05 -27.68 -4.11
CA GLU A 116 -7.64 -28.17 -5.38
C GLU A 116 -7.83 -27.03 -6.39
N TYR A 117 -8.35 -25.88 -5.94
CA TYR A 117 -8.52 -24.71 -6.81
C TYR A 117 -7.19 -24.08 -7.22
N LEU A 118 -6.23 -23.97 -6.29
CA LEU A 118 -4.90 -23.46 -6.60
C LEU A 118 -4.21 -24.33 -7.64
N ASN A 119 -4.23 -25.66 -7.46
CA ASN A 119 -3.63 -26.62 -8.39
C ASN A 119 -4.34 -26.60 -9.75
N ALA A 120 -5.67 -26.52 -9.80
CA ALA A 120 -6.42 -26.44 -11.05
C ALA A 120 -6.07 -25.18 -11.87
N ASN A 121 -5.66 -24.11 -11.20
CA ASN A 121 -5.30 -22.84 -11.81
C ASN A 121 -3.79 -22.61 -11.96
N SER A 122 -2.94 -23.64 -11.77
CA SER A 122 -1.47 -23.55 -11.86
C SER A 122 -0.91 -23.89 -13.26
N TYR A 123 -1.74 -24.05 -14.28
CA TYR A 123 -1.33 -24.57 -15.60
C TYR A 123 -1.47 -23.57 -16.73
N TYR A 124 -1.61 -22.28 -16.43
CA TYR A 124 -1.65 -21.27 -17.49
C TYR A 124 -0.29 -21.14 -18.15
N THR A 125 -0.23 -21.34 -19.45
CA THR A 125 0.99 -21.23 -20.25
C THR A 125 0.98 -20.06 -21.20
N ASN A 126 -0.15 -19.36 -21.31
CA ASN A 126 -0.32 -18.21 -22.17
C ASN A 126 -1.37 -17.28 -21.58
N THR A 127 -0.98 -16.04 -21.35
CA THR A 127 -1.87 -14.96 -20.97
C THR A 127 -1.80 -13.90 -22.06
N SER A 128 -2.94 -13.53 -22.63
CA SER A 128 -2.94 -12.59 -23.74
C SER A 128 -2.51 -11.19 -23.34
N ALA A 129 -1.71 -10.55 -24.18
CA ALA A 129 -1.33 -9.14 -24.04
C ALA A 129 -2.29 -8.20 -24.78
N ARG A 130 -3.34 -8.70 -25.40
CA ARG A 130 -4.29 -7.87 -26.16
C ARG A 130 -5.38 -7.26 -25.29
N GLY A 131 -5.87 -6.13 -25.72
CA GLY A 131 -7.06 -5.49 -25.16
C GLY A 131 -6.85 -4.94 -23.75
N THR A 132 -7.53 -5.51 -22.77
CA THR A 132 -7.51 -5.10 -21.37
C THR A 132 -6.56 -5.93 -20.51
N GLY A 133 -5.37 -6.26 -21.06
CA GLY A 133 -4.39 -7.12 -20.41
C GLY A 133 -4.16 -6.84 -18.91
N PRO A 134 -3.90 -5.58 -18.48
CA PRO A 134 -3.74 -5.25 -17.06
C PRO A 134 -4.97 -5.57 -16.22
N LEU A 135 -6.17 -5.30 -16.72
CA LEU A 135 -7.44 -5.57 -16.03
C LEU A 135 -7.70 -7.08 -15.94
N ASP A 136 -7.57 -7.79 -17.07
CA ASP A 136 -7.88 -9.22 -17.14
C ASP A 136 -6.91 -10.07 -16.31
N ASN A 137 -5.62 -9.72 -16.34
CA ASN A 137 -4.61 -10.44 -15.59
C ASN A 137 -4.51 -9.98 -14.12
N GLY A 138 -4.91 -8.76 -13.80
CA GLY A 138 -5.03 -8.27 -12.43
C GLY A 138 -6.09 -9.03 -11.59
N LYS A 139 -6.95 -9.82 -12.20
CA LYS A 139 -7.91 -10.69 -11.51
C LYS A 139 -7.29 -11.91 -10.83
N ILE A 140 -6.02 -12.19 -11.09
CA ILE A 140 -5.27 -13.24 -10.40
C ILE A 140 -5.11 -12.97 -8.89
N TYR A 141 -5.36 -11.74 -8.44
CA TYR A 141 -5.14 -11.29 -7.07
C TYR A 141 -5.66 -12.25 -6.00
N LEU A 142 -6.92 -12.69 -6.08
CA LEU A 142 -7.49 -13.58 -5.06
C LEU A 142 -6.88 -14.99 -5.06
N LEU A 143 -6.38 -15.47 -6.20
CA LEU A 143 -5.63 -16.72 -6.22
C LEU A 143 -4.26 -16.56 -5.53
N ILE A 144 -3.62 -15.41 -5.71
CA ILE A 144 -2.35 -15.11 -5.04
C ILE A 144 -2.57 -14.98 -3.52
N ASP A 145 -3.62 -14.28 -3.11
CA ASP A 145 -3.96 -14.11 -1.70
C ASP A 145 -4.33 -15.45 -1.04
N ALA A 146 -5.07 -16.31 -1.75
CA ALA A 146 -5.33 -17.68 -1.31
C ALA A 146 -4.04 -18.52 -1.21
N ALA A 147 -3.13 -18.39 -2.17
CA ALA A 147 -1.84 -19.08 -2.14
C ALA A 147 -0.98 -18.61 -0.97
N GLU A 148 -1.04 -17.33 -0.63
CA GLU A 148 -0.37 -16.78 0.54
C GLU A 148 -0.94 -17.35 1.85
N LEU A 149 -2.26 -17.43 1.98
CA LEU A 149 -2.92 -18.06 3.12
C LEU A 149 -2.59 -19.56 3.25
N MET A 150 -2.34 -20.23 2.15
CA MET A 150 -2.01 -21.66 2.10
C MET A 150 -0.51 -21.94 2.11
N ARG A 151 0.35 -20.91 2.19
CA ARG A 151 1.81 -21.01 2.06
C ARG A 151 2.41 -22.13 2.91
N ASP A 152 1.99 -22.22 4.17
CA ASP A 152 2.54 -23.15 5.16
C ASP A 152 1.64 -24.38 5.40
N TYR A 153 0.64 -24.58 4.55
CA TYR A 153 -0.22 -25.75 4.68
C TYR A 153 0.52 -27.03 4.23
N PRO A 154 0.75 -28.01 5.13
CA PRO A 154 1.56 -29.20 4.81
C PRO A 154 0.97 -30.09 3.72
N GLY A 155 -0.34 -29.98 3.47
CA GLY A 155 -1.02 -30.73 2.43
C GLY A 155 -0.95 -30.13 1.03
N TRP A 156 -0.25 -29.01 0.86
CA TRP A 156 0.06 -28.45 -0.46
C TRP A 156 1.50 -28.79 -0.84
N GLU A 157 1.64 -29.77 -1.72
CA GLU A 157 2.94 -30.31 -2.11
C GLU A 157 3.86 -29.21 -2.68
N GLU A 158 5.13 -29.25 -2.30
CA GLU A 158 6.13 -28.24 -2.72
C GLU A 158 6.22 -28.10 -4.25
N ALA A 159 6.14 -29.22 -4.99
CA ALA A 159 6.14 -29.21 -6.45
C ALA A 159 4.92 -28.47 -7.04
N ASP A 160 3.78 -28.54 -6.37
CA ASP A 160 2.55 -27.86 -6.78
C ASP A 160 2.63 -26.36 -6.46
N GLN A 161 3.18 -26.01 -5.30
CA GLN A 161 3.48 -24.62 -4.94
C GLN A 161 4.45 -23.99 -5.94
N GLN A 162 5.53 -24.69 -6.28
CA GLN A 162 6.50 -24.21 -7.24
C GLN A 162 5.88 -24.02 -8.63
N ARG A 163 5.04 -24.95 -9.07
CA ARG A 163 4.30 -24.79 -10.33
C ARG A 163 3.40 -23.55 -10.33
N PHE A 164 2.74 -23.26 -9.22
CA PHE A 164 1.92 -22.05 -9.09
C PHE A 164 2.79 -20.79 -9.17
N LYS A 165 3.95 -20.76 -8.49
CA LYS A 165 4.91 -19.66 -8.57
C LYS A 165 5.45 -19.46 -9.99
N ASP A 166 5.83 -20.53 -10.67
CA ASP A 166 6.35 -20.50 -12.06
C ASP A 166 5.29 -20.02 -13.06
N MET A 167 4.02 -20.29 -12.81
CA MET A 167 2.93 -19.76 -13.62
C MET A 167 2.81 -18.24 -13.48
N LEU A 168 3.04 -17.70 -12.29
CA LEU A 168 3.00 -16.26 -12.07
C LEU A 168 4.17 -15.57 -12.77
N VAL A 169 5.37 -16.10 -12.61
CA VAL A 169 6.60 -15.58 -13.18
C VAL A 169 7.58 -16.72 -13.44
N TYR A 170 8.22 -16.74 -14.59
CA TYR A 170 9.23 -17.75 -14.86
C TYR A 170 10.47 -17.56 -13.97
N PRO A 171 11.07 -18.66 -13.48
CA PRO A 171 12.29 -18.60 -12.69
C PRO A 171 13.42 -17.84 -13.41
N GLY A 172 14.17 -17.05 -12.67
CA GLY A 172 15.27 -16.23 -13.21
C GLY A 172 14.82 -15.03 -14.03
N TYR A 173 13.57 -14.74 -14.06
CA TYR A 173 12.97 -13.69 -14.87
C TYR A 173 13.00 -12.34 -14.15
N SER A 174 14.16 -11.76 -14.06
CA SER A 174 14.38 -10.55 -13.25
C SER A 174 15.09 -9.42 -13.98
N SER A 175 15.50 -9.64 -15.24
CA SER A 175 16.22 -8.63 -16.01
C SER A 175 15.60 -8.37 -17.38
N MET A 176 15.87 -7.19 -17.95
CA MET A 176 15.46 -6.86 -19.30
C MET A 176 16.15 -7.75 -20.35
N GLU A 177 17.37 -8.20 -20.05
CA GLU A 177 18.13 -9.10 -20.93
C GLU A 177 17.42 -10.45 -21.04
N ASP A 178 17.06 -11.05 -19.91
CA ASP A 178 16.28 -12.29 -19.88
C ASP A 178 14.95 -12.14 -20.59
N PHE A 179 14.28 -11.02 -20.39
CA PHE A 179 13.05 -10.69 -21.08
C PHE A 179 13.26 -10.66 -22.59
N CYS A 180 14.21 -9.89 -23.08
CA CYS A 180 14.47 -9.74 -24.50
C CYS A 180 14.94 -11.05 -25.14
N ALA A 181 15.79 -11.82 -24.46
CA ALA A 181 16.29 -13.10 -24.96
C ALA A 181 15.17 -14.14 -25.10
N LYS A 182 14.26 -14.19 -24.12
CA LYS A 182 13.20 -15.21 -24.05
C LYS A 182 11.95 -14.81 -24.84
N TYR A 183 11.71 -13.52 -25.01
CA TYR A 183 10.50 -12.95 -25.62
C TYR A 183 10.82 -11.88 -26.66
N ALA A 184 11.80 -12.15 -27.51
CA ALA A 184 12.09 -11.30 -28.67
C ALA A 184 10.82 -11.05 -29.51
N ASP A 185 9.95 -12.06 -29.58
CA ASP A 185 8.65 -12.02 -30.27
C ASP A 185 7.47 -11.74 -29.33
N TYR A 186 7.70 -11.06 -28.22
CA TYR A 186 6.69 -10.77 -27.19
C TYR A 186 5.40 -10.15 -27.74
N TRP A 187 5.50 -9.48 -28.85
CA TRP A 187 4.39 -8.79 -29.49
C TRP A 187 3.56 -9.66 -30.43
N ASP A 188 4.00 -10.86 -30.66
CA ASP A 188 3.30 -11.82 -31.50
C ASP A 188 2.52 -12.81 -30.62
N ASP A 189 1.26 -12.47 -30.37
CA ASP A 189 0.37 -13.26 -29.52
C ASP A 189 0.21 -14.73 -29.96
N SER A 190 0.56 -15.05 -31.20
CA SER A 190 0.40 -16.41 -31.72
C SER A 190 1.45 -17.40 -31.21
N LYS A 191 2.55 -16.90 -30.61
CA LYS A 191 3.72 -17.70 -30.28
C LYS A 191 4.00 -17.88 -28.79
N ASN A 192 3.31 -17.18 -27.89
CA ASN A 192 3.86 -16.92 -26.57
C ASN A 192 3.11 -17.48 -25.38
N GLY A 193 3.84 -18.19 -24.52
CA GLY A 193 3.51 -18.31 -23.10
C GLY A 193 3.94 -17.07 -22.35
N ILE A 194 3.07 -16.07 -22.20
CA ILE A 194 3.33 -14.88 -21.41
C ILE A 194 2.80 -15.13 -20.00
N THR A 195 3.60 -14.84 -18.99
CA THR A 195 3.18 -14.99 -17.59
C THR A 195 2.28 -13.84 -17.15
N PHE A 196 1.61 -14.01 -16.02
CA PHE A 196 0.83 -12.92 -15.39
C PHE A 196 1.69 -11.70 -15.11
N TYR A 197 2.93 -11.89 -14.63
CA TYR A 197 3.87 -10.81 -14.40
C TYR A 197 4.03 -9.89 -15.61
N TRP A 198 4.29 -10.45 -16.78
CA TRP A 198 4.55 -9.66 -17.97
C TRP A 198 3.33 -8.94 -18.52
N ASN A 199 2.16 -9.46 -18.26
CA ASN A 199 0.92 -8.77 -18.64
C ASN A 199 0.60 -7.58 -17.76
N ILE A 200 1.08 -7.58 -16.50
CA ILE A 200 0.76 -6.53 -15.55
C ILE A 200 1.95 -5.61 -15.24
N TYR A 201 3.18 -5.97 -15.64
CA TYR A 201 4.37 -5.21 -15.24
C TYR A 201 4.39 -3.76 -15.75
N ASN A 202 3.73 -3.50 -16.86
CA ASN A 202 3.57 -2.14 -17.39
C ASN A 202 2.45 -1.36 -16.70
N PHE A 203 1.65 -2.02 -15.89
CA PHE A 203 0.37 -1.49 -15.41
C PHE A 203 -0.52 -1.00 -16.57
N ASP A 204 -1.30 0.05 -16.37
CA ASP A 204 -1.92 0.81 -17.46
C ASP A 204 -1.20 2.16 -17.60
N ALA A 205 0.07 2.09 -17.90
CA ALA A 205 0.98 3.21 -17.78
C ALA A 205 0.73 4.34 -18.79
N ALA A 206 -0.08 4.12 -19.82
CA ALA A 206 -0.57 5.20 -20.68
C ALA A 206 -1.68 6.03 -20.01
N ARG A 207 -2.15 5.65 -18.82
CA ARG A 207 -3.34 6.21 -18.17
C ARG A 207 -3.31 5.90 -16.69
N PHE A 208 -3.95 6.76 -15.92
CA PHE A 208 -4.13 6.58 -14.48
C PHE A 208 -5.43 5.87 -14.12
N GLY A 209 -5.99 5.05 -14.97
CA GLY A 209 -7.28 4.44 -14.72
C GLY A 209 -7.24 3.28 -13.72
N ASN A 210 -8.43 2.80 -13.35
CA ASN A 210 -8.58 1.64 -12.48
C ASN A 210 -7.84 0.39 -12.99
N GLN A 211 -7.66 0.24 -14.30
CA GLN A 211 -6.95 -0.90 -14.89
C GLN A 211 -5.49 -0.96 -14.43
N GLY A 212 -4.81 0.19 -14.37
CA GLY A 212 -3.46 0.27 -13.81
C GLY A 212 -3.41 -0.12 -12.34
N LEU A 213 -4.44 0.26 -11.59
CA LEU A 213 -4.55 -0.09 -10.17
C LEU A 213 -4.84 -1.58 -9.95
N PHE A 214 -5.63 -2.24 -10.80
CA PHE A 214 -5.79 -3.70 -10.77
C PHE A 214 -4.45 -4.40 -10.98
N ALA A 215 -3.67 -3.93 -11.94
CA ALA A 215 -2.35 -4.48 -12.23
C ALA A 215 -1.37 -4.22 -11.06
N ALA A 216 -1.32 -3.00 -10.54
CA ALA A 216 -0.45 -2.64 -9.42
C ALA A 216 -0.77 -3.44 -8.16
N ARG A 217 -2.06 -3.66 -7.86
CA ARG A 217 -2.51 -4.51 -6.75
C ARG A 217 -1.97 -5.94 -6.89
N SER A 218 -2.13 -6.53 -8.05
CA SER A 218 -1.65 -7.90 -8.29
C SER A 218 -0.14 -7.98 -8.32
N MET A 219 0.55 -6.95 -8.82
CA MET A 219 2.02 -6.88 -8.79
C MET A 219 2.56 -6.83 -7.36
N MET A 220 1.96 -6.01 -6.50
CA MET A 220 2.36 -5.94 -5.08
C MET A 220 2.10 -7.27 -4.36
N ALA A 221 0.93 -7.88 -4.59
CA ALA A 221 0.61 -9.19 -4.03
C ALA A 221 1.59 -10.29 -4.48
N MET A 222 1.97 -10.29 -5.78
CA MET A 222 3.00 -11.20 -6.30
C MET A 222 4.36 -10.94 -5.63
N GLY A 223 4.73 -9.68 -5.45
CA GLY A 223 5.97 -9.31 -4.76
C GLY A 223 6.04 -9.89 -3.35
N ILE A 224 4.96 -9.79 -2.59
CA ILE A 224 4.87 -10.37 -1.24
C ILE A 224 4.93 -11.90 -1.31
N TYR A 225 4.03 -12.53 -2.07
CA TYR A 225 3.95 -14.00 -2.13
C TYR A 225 5.23 -14.68 -2.61
N LEU A 226 5.94 -14.06 -3.55
CA LEU A 226 7.17 -14.59 -4.15
C LEU A 226 8.46 -14.16 -3.43
N ASP A 227 8.36 -13.41 -2.33
CA ASP A 227 9.52 -12.78 -1.68
C ASP A 227 10.36 -11.94 -2.65
N ASN A 228 9.69 -11.25 -3.57
CA ASN A 228 10.32 -10.50 -4.65
C ASN A 228 10.20 -8.99 -4.40
N GLU A 229 11.24 -8.43 -3.82
CA GLU A 229 11.32 -7.00 -3.50
C GLU A 229 11.15 -6.11 -4.74
N LYS A 230 11.69 -6.49 -5.89
CA LYS A 230 11.58 -5.69 -7.12
C LYS A 230 10.14 -5.55 -7.59
N MET A 231 9.35 -6.63 -7.52
CA MET A 231 7.92 -6.58 -7.86
C MET A 231 7.13 -5.70 -6.89
N TYR A 232 7.39 -5.85 -5.59
CA TYR A 232 6.76 -5.03 -4.57
C TYR A 232 7.10 -3.55 -4.75
N GLU A 233 8.39 -3.23 -4.83
CA GLU A 233 8.90 -1.87 -5.01
C GLU A 233 8.40 -1.25 -6.32
N ARG A 234 8.28 -2.03 -7.40
CA ARG A 234 7.74 -1.54 -8.66
C ARG A 234 6.32 -1.00 -8.49
N ALA A 235 5.45 -1.73 -7.79
CA ALA A 235 4.09 -1.27 -7.53
C ALA A 235 4.06 -0.08 -6.56
N TYR A 236 4.83 -0.15 -5.48
CA TYR A 236 4.89 0.89 -4.46
C TYR A 236 5.40 2.22 -5.03
N ARG A 237 6.53 2.18 -5.73
CA ARG A 237 7.14 3.35 -6.35
C ARG A 237 6.27 3.95 -7.45
N TYR A 238 5.62 3.12 -8.25
CA TYR A 238 4.67 3.58 -9.26
C TYR A 238 3.53 4.41 -8.65
N LEU A 239 3.00 3.98 -7.50
CA LEU A 239 1.93 4.73 -6.83
C LEU A 239 2.39 6.06 -6.26
N LEU A 240 3.63 6.13 -5.80
CA LEU A 240 4.23 7.34 -5.25
C LEU A 240 4.95 8.20 -6.29
N GLY A 241 5.04 7.75 -7.55
CA GLY A 241 5.74 8.46 -8.60
C GLY A 241 7.25 8.53 -8.40
N MET A 242 7.78 7.57 -7.69
CA MET A 242 9.22 7.43 -7.51
C MET A 242 9.85 6.77 -8.73
N GLU A 243 11.11 7.06 -9.00
CA GLU A 243 11.88 6.31 -9.99
C GLU A 243 11.93 4.83 -9.60
N HIS A 244 11.91 3.95 -10.62
CA HIS A 244 12.09 2.53 -10.37
C HIS A 244 13.51 2.25 -9.85
N ARG A 245 13.72 1.09 -9.26
CA ARG A 245 15.05 0.66 -8.81
C ARG A 245 16.00 0.54 -10.00
N GLU A 246 17.25 0.87 -9.80
CA GLU A 246 18.29 0.74 -10.84
C GLU A 246 18.47 -0.70 -11.31
N ASP A 247 18.22 -1.67 -10.41
CA ASP A 247 18.38 -3.10 -10.65
C ASP A 247 17.09 -3.80 -11.12
N ASP A 248 16.02 -3.03 -11.38
CA ASP A 248 14.76 -3.53 -11.90
C ASP A 248 14.63 -3.27 -13.41
N LEU A 249 13.65 -3.92 -14.03
CA LEU A 249 13.26 -3.61 -15.38
C LEU A 249 12.77 -2.16 -15.47
N PRO A 250 13.16 -1.40 -16.49
CA PRO A 250 12.69 -0.04 -16.62
C PRO A 250 11.17 0.01 -16.71
N TYR A 251 10.57 1.03 -16.10
CA TYR A 251 9.18 1.32 -16.38
C TYR A 251 9.00 1.58 -17.88
N PRO A 252 7.84 1.24 -18.41
CA PRO A 252 7.52 1.62 -19.76
C PRO A 252 7.60 3.15 -19.89
N PRO A 253 7.70 3.67 -21.12
CA PRO A 253 7.64 5.10 -21.35
C PRO A 253 6.46 5.71 -20.60
N GLY A 254 6.66 6.89 -20.05
CA GLY A 254 5.63 7.63 -19.33
C GLY A 254 4.33 7.77 -20.12
N PRO A 255 3.27 8.25 -19.49
CA PRO A 255 2.01 8.45 -20.15
C PRO A 255 2.20 9.31 -21.40
N PRO A 256 1.39 9.06 -22.43
CA PRO A 256 1.48 9.83 -23.65
C PRO A 256 1.14 11.28 -23.38
N ILE A 257 1.78 12.15 -24.11
CA ILE A 257 1.43 13.57 -24.13
C ILE A 257 -0.06 13.72 -24.42
N ALA A 258 -0.71 14.68 -23.79
CA ALA A 258 -1.97 15.21 -24.25
C ALA A 258 -1.76 15.77 -25.67
N SER A 259 -1.76 14.90 -26.65
CA SER A 259 -1.69 15.27 -28.05
C SER A 259 -3.10 15.40 -28.59
N GLU A 260 -3.23 16.16 -29.67
CA GLU A 260 -4.49 16.20 -30.41
C GLU A 260 -4.82 14.85 -31.05
N GLU A 261 -3.81 14.02 -31.25
CA GLU A 261 -3.97 12.67 -31.75
C GLU A 261 -4.61 11.78 -30.67
N PRO A 262 -5.70 11.08 -30.98
CA PRO A 262 -6.31 10.16 -30.04
C PRO A 262 -5.36 9.00 -29.78
N ILE A 263 -5.06 8.77 -28.51
CA ILE A 263 -4.39 7.56 -28.09
C ILE A 263 -5.31 6.39 -28.43
N ARG A 264 -4.75 5.31 -28.85
CA ARG A 264 -5.53 4.08 -29.09
C ARG A 264 -6.37 3.74 -27.88
N LYS A 265 -7.60 3.31 -28.12
CA LYS A 265 -8.57 3.03 -27.04
C LYS A 265 -8.08 1.98 -26.04
N THR A 266 -7.25 1.07 -26.50
CA THR A 266 -6.64 -0.02 -25.72
C THR A 266 -5.17 -0.10 -26.07
N PRO A 267 -4.31 0.70 -25.45
CA PRO A 267 -2.88 0.58 -25.67
C PRO A 267 -2.43 -0.80 -25.19
N THR A 268 -1.71 -1.46 -26.07
CA THR A 268 -0.99 -2.67 -25.77
C THR A 268 0.43 -2.31 -25.33
N ILE A 269 1.20 -3.28 -24.85
CA ILE A 269 2.63 -3.07 -24.59
C ILE A 269 3.36 -2.60 -25.85
N ILE A 270 2.89 -3.00 -27.05
CA ILE A 270 3.41 -2.53 -28.33
C ILE A 270 3.14 -1.04 -28.52
N ASP A 271 1.90 -0.61 -28.33
CA ASP A 271 1.52 0.79 -28.41
C ASP A 271 2.34 1.65 -27.45
N TYR A 272 2.64 1.10 -26.33
CA TYR A 272 3.44 1.68 -25.28
C TYR A 272 4.87 1.98 -25.71
N LYS A 273 5.51 1.03 -26.40
CA LYS A 273 6.85 1.23 -26.97
C LYS A 273 6.86 2.29 -28.07
N LEU A 274 5.77 2.43 -28.79
CA LEU A 274 5.64 3.42 -29.88
C LEU A 274 5.45 4.84 -29.38
N VAL A 275 4.92 4.98 -28.15
CA VAL A 275 4.60 6.31 -27.62
C VAL A 275 5.86 7.08 -27.21
N GLY A 276 6.94 6.43 -26.82
CA GLY A 276 8.19 7.07 -26.45
C GLY A 276 8.16 7.82 -25.10
N ARG A 277 9.31 7.89 -24.45
CA ARG A 277 9.48 8.57 -23.16
C ARG A 277 9.57 10.08 -23.24
N GLU A 278 9.89 10.59 -24.41
CA GLU A 278 9.92 12.03 -24.71
C GLU A 278 8.55 12.68 -24.51
N ASN A 279 7.53 11.87 -24.42
CA ASN A 279 6.16 12.30 -24.25
C ASN A 279 5.77 12.52 -22.78
N LYS A 280 6.65 13.08 -22.00
CA LYS A 280 6.33 13.46 -20.61
C LYS A 280 5.54 14.75 -20.59
N ILE A 281 4.38 14.73 -19.97
CA ILE A 281 3.62 15.92 -19.62
C ILE A 281 3.71 16.09 -18.11
N PRO A 282 4.18 17.23 -17.61
CA PRO A 282 4.25 17.48 -16.17
C PRO A 282 2.91 17.27 -15.47
N ASP A 283 1.81 17.68 -16.09
CA ASP A 283 0.46 17.54 -15.51
C ASP A 283 -0.09 16.11 -15.53
N TYR A 284 0.54 15.24 -16.29
CA TYR A 284 0.15 13.85 -16.39
C TYR A 284 0.94 12.97 -15.45
N GLY A 285 1.98 13.51 -14.85
CA GLY A 285 2.82 12.94 -13.84
C GLY A 285 3.00 11.43 -13.95
N TYR A 286 4.06 11.04 -14.54
CA TYR A 286 4.48 9.66 -14.41
C TYR A 286 4.86 9.36 -12.96
N ASP A 287 5.02 10.42 -12.28
CA ASP A 287 5.73 10.51 -11.04
C ASP A 287 4.83 10.50 -9.81
N GLU A 288 3.57 10.23 -9.86
CA GLU A 288 2.75 10.17 -8.66
C GLU A 288 1.33 9.73 -8.97
N GLN A 289 1.16 8.44 -9.15
CA GLN A 289 -0.13 7.87 -9.55
C GLN A 289 -1.26 8.29 -8.62
N LEU A 290 -1.01 8.32 -7.31
CA LEU A 290 -2.03 8.69 -6.34
C LEU A 290 -2.49 10.15 -6.54
N GLN A 291 -1.56 11.07 -6.78
CA GLN A 291 -1.85 12.49 -6.98
C GLN A 291 -2.70 12.73 -8.23
N TYR A 292 -2.43 12.00 -9.30
CA TYR A 292 -3.09 12.21 -10.58
C TYR A 292 -4.33 11.36 -10.77
N TYR A 293 -4.51 10.34 -9.96
CA TYR A 293 -5.73 9.55 -9.95
C TYR A 293 -6.82 10.16 -9.07
N ILE A 294 -6.46 10.67 -7.88
CA ILE A 294 -7.36 11.34 -6.94
C ILE A 294 -6.93 12.80 -6.82
N TYR A 295 -7.77 13.72 -7.26
CA TYR A 295 -7.53 15.14 -7.17
C TYR A 295 -7.69 15.66 -5.74
N PRO A 296 -7.17 16.88 -5.43
CA PRO A 296 -7.26 17.44 -4.06
C PRO A 296 -8.67 17.55 -3.48
N ASN A 297 -9.69 17.70 -4.32
CA ASN A 297 -11.09 17.72 -3.90
C ASN A 297 -11.70 16.32 -3.72
N GLY A 298 -10.96 15.24 -3.95
CA GLY A 298 -11.42 13.87 -3.88
C GLY A 298 -12.02 13.28 -5.16
N GLN A 299 -12.25 14.09 -6.17
CA GLN A 299 -12.70 13.65 -7.47
C GLN A 299 -11.64 12.78 -8.15
N CYS A 300 -12.03 11.69 -8.79
CA CYS A 300 -11.09 10.80 -9.47
C CYS A 300 -10.97 11.08 -10.96
N GLN A 301 -9.86 10.70 -11.54
CA GLN A 301 -9.60 10.87 -12.97
C GLN A 301 -10.70 10.26 -13.86
N GLU A 302 -11.29 9.14 -13.43
CA GLU A 302 -12.37 8.49 -14.19
C GLU A 302 -13.78 8.98 -13.81
N SER A 303 -13.91 10.02 -13.02
CA SER A 303 -15.21 10.57 -12.62
C SER A 303 -16.08 10.99 -13.80
N SER A 304 -15.48 11.41 -14.91
CA SER A 304 -16.21 11.74 -16.16
C SER A 304 -16.68 10.51 -16.95
N ARG A 305 -16.19 9.31 -16.60
CA ARG A 305 -16.53 8.06 -17.29
C ARG A 305 -17.80 7.43 -16.75
N ASP A 306 -17.78 6.91 -15.53
CA ASP A 306 -18.88 6.36 -14.77
C ASP A 306 -18.48 6.05 -13.33
N GLN A 307 -19.46 5.86 -12.46
CA GLN A 307 -19.21 5.67 -11.04
C GLN A 307 -18.69 4.26 -10.69
N GLY A 308 -18.98 3.25 -11.48
CA GLY A 308 -18.47 1.90 -11.28
C GLY A 308 -16.96 1.83 -11.41
N HIS A 309 -16.38 2.49 -12.43
CA HIS A 309 -14.93 2.53 -12.63
C HIS A 309 -14.23 3.38 -11.56
N VAL A 310 -14.86 4.50 -11.15
CA VAL A 310 -14.33 5.33 -10.07
C VAL A 310 -14.23 4.53 -8.77
N LEU A 311 -15.33 3.89 -8.37
CA LEU A 311 -15.36 3.08 -7.15
C LEU A 311 -14.38 1.91 -7.22
N ALA A 312 -14.29 1.24 -8.36
CA ALA A 312 -13.29 0.18 -8.56
C ALA A 312 -11.85 0.70 -8.35
N GLY A 313 -11.55 1.89 -8.84
CA GLY A 313 -10.23 2.50 -8.67
C GLY A 313 -9.89 2.80 -7.21
N VAL A 314 -10.75 3.53 -6.51
CA VAL A 314 -10.48 3.88 -5.10
C VAL A 314 -10.42 2.64 -4.20
N HIS A 315 -11.20 1.61 -4.48
CA HIS A 315 -11.16 0.37 -3.72
C HIS A 315 -9.87 -0.43 -3.99
N ASN A 316 -9.34 -0.40 -5.20
CA ASN A 316 -8.00 -0.95 -5.46
C ASN A 316 -6.93 -0.24 -4.64
N TYR A 317 -7.01 1.09 -4.53
CA TYR A 317 -6.08 1.83 -3.67
C TYR A 317 -6.17 1.41 -2.21
N VAL A 318 -7.36 1.20 -1.68
CA VAL A 318 -7.53 0.70 -0.31
C VAL A 318 -6.86 -0.66 -0.13
N ALA A 319 -7.07 -1.59 -1.07
CA ALA A 319 -6.44 -2.91 -1.00
C ALA A 319 -4.90 -2.84 -1.09
N ILE A 320 -4.37 -1.97 -1.95
CA ILE A 320 -2.92 -1.77 -2.07
C ILE A 320 -2.37 -1.10 -0.80
N ALA A 321 -3.09 -0.12 -0.26
CA ALA A 321 -2.68 0.54 0.97
C ALA A 321 -2.66 -0.41 2.17
N GLU A 322 -3.59 -1.38 2.22
CA GLU A 322 -3.60 -2.41 3.25
C GLU A 322 -2.42 -3.38 3.11
N MET A 323 -2.09 -3.80 1.89
CA MET A 323 -0.89 -4.62 1.66
C MET A 323 0.38 -3.89 2.09
N ALA A 324 0.52 -2.62 1.71
CA ALA A 324 1.64 -1.81 2.13
C ALA A 324 1.72 -1.67 3.67
N TRP A 325 0.58 -1.43 4.32
CA TRP A 325 0.49 -1.37 5.78
C TRP A 325 0.95 -2.67 6.45
N ASN A 326 0.50 -3.82 5.94
CA ASN A 326 0.89 -5.13 6.45
C ASN A 326 2.40 -5.38 6.32
N GLN A 327 3.05 -4.73 5.35
CA GLN A 327 4.49 -4.82 5.10
C GLN A 327 5.29 -3.69 5.77
N GLY A 328 4.65 -2.88 6.61
CA GLY A 328 5.30 -1.79 7.32
C GLY A 328 5.42 -0.48 6.56
N ASP A 329 4.96 -0.43 5.32
CA ASP A 329 4.91 0.80 4.52
C ASP A 329 3.56 1.51 4.65
N SER A 330 3.47 2.75 4.16
CA SER A 330 2.21 3.45 4.23
C SER A 330 1.86 4.17 2.92
N LEU A 331 0.63 3.94 2.49
CA LEU A 331 0.00 4.67 1.40
C LEU A 331 -1.28 5.39 1.85
N TYR A 332 -1.83 5.03 2.98
CA TYR A 332 -3.10 5.59 3.47
C TYR A 332 -3.05 7.10 3.71
N SER A 333 -1.95 7.58 4.23
CA SER A 333 -1.81 8.98 4.61
C SER A 333 -1.08 9.84 3.57
N CYS A 334 -0.66 9.25 2.45
CA CYS A 334 0.00 9.99 1.40
C CYS A 334 -0.82 11.22 0.97
N LEU A 335 -0.13 12.33 0.67
CA LEU A 335 -0.75 13.57 0.22
C LEU A 335 -1.90 14.04 1.12
N ASN A 336 -1.66 14.07 2.41
CA ASN A 336 -2.64 14.48 3.42
C ASN A 336 -3.93 13.63 3.36
N ASN A 337 -3.76 12.31 3.48
CA ASN A 337 -4.87 11.35 3.40
C ASN A 337 -5.67 11.47 2.08
N ARG A 338 -4.99 11.67 0.96
CA ARG A 338 -5.63 11.84 -0.35
C ARG A 338 -6.60 10.70 -0.69
N LEU A 339 -6.26 9.48 -0.29
CA LEU A 339 -7.14 8.33 -0.47
C LEU A 339 -8.46 8.49 0.30
N LEU A 340 -8.40 8.95 1.55
CA LEU A 340 -9.60 9.26 2.33
C LEU A 340 -10.45 10.34 1.66
N THR A 341 -9.83 11.42 1.20
CA THR A 341 -10.54 12.47 0.45
C THR A 341 -11.25 11.89 -0.78
N GLY A 342 -10.61 10.97 -1.48
CA GLY A 342 -11.22 10.27 -2.62
C GLY A 342 -12.41 9.41 -2.21
N LEU A 343 -12.30 8.66 -1.11
CA LEU A 343 -13.41 7.86 -0.56
C LEU A 343 -14.58 8.76 -0.15
N GLU A 344 -14.32 9.80 0.64
CA GLU A 344 -15.34 10.74 1.12
C GLU A 344 -16.09 11.40 -0.04
N TRP A 345 -15.39 11.90 -1.05
CA TRP A 345 -16.01 12.56 -2.20
C TRP A 345 -16.90 11.60 -3.01
N ASN A 346 -16.36 10.43 -3.37
CA ASN A 346 -17.08 9.49 -4.22
C ASN A 346 -18.24 8.81 -3.48
N TYR A 347 -18.09 8.55 -2.20
CA TYR A 347 -19.16 7.99 -1.38
C TYR A 347 -20.27 9.02 -1.14
N ARG A 348 -19.94 10.27 -0.88
CA ARG A 348 -20.92 11.36 -0.82
C ARG A 348 -21.72 11.46 -2.11
N TYR A 349 -21.06 11.50 -3.26
CA TYR A 349 -21.72 11.63 -4.55
C TYR A 349 -22.69 10.46 -4.83
N ASN A 350 -22.31 9.25 -4.47
CA ASN A 350 -23.13 8.07 -4.73
C ASN A 350 -24.25 7.90 -3.69
N LEU A 351 -23.96 8.01 -2.40
CA LEU A 351 -24.95 7.83 -1.35
C LEU A 351 -26.04 8.90 -1.35
N SER A 352 -25.69 10.14 -1.62
CA SER A 352 -26.65 11.23 -1.69
C SER A 352 -27.69 11.08 -2.80
N LYS A 353 -27.51 10.11 -3.71
CA LYS A 353 -28.53 9.72 -4.69
C LYS A 353 -29.59 8.78 -4.13
N VAL A 354 -29.22 7.94 -3.18
CA VAL A 354 -30.07 6.86 -2.65
C VAL A 354 -30.51 7.09 -1.20
N CYS A 355 -29.83 7.98 -0.49
CA CYS A 355 -30.13 8.36 0.88
C CYS A 355 -30.28 9.88 1.01
N SER A 356 -31.10 10.30 1.97
CA SER A 356 -31.22 11.70 2.38
C SER A 356 -30.57 11.88 3.74
N TYR A 357 -29.72 12.90 3.87
CA TYR A 357 -29.04 13.23 5.11
C TYR A 357 -29.44 14.64 5.55
N GLU A 358 -29.42 14.88 6.86
CA GLU A 358 -29.89 16.14 7.45
C GLU A 358 -29.13 17.36 6.92
N GLU A 359 -27.82 17.20 6.68
CA GLU A 359 -26.97 18.25 6.13
C GLU A 359 -27.17 18.49 4.62
N GLN A 360 -27.98 17.67 3.96
CA GLN A 360 -28.29 17.79 2.55
C GLN A 360 -29.80 17.73 2.36
N LYS A 361 -30.40 18.83 1.96
CA LYS A 361 -31.85 18.87 1.66
C LYS A 361 -32.21 18.03 0.45
N GLU A 362 -31.31 17.99 -0.52
CA GLU A 362 -31.41 17.29 -1.79
C GLU A 362 -30.19 16.44 -2.05
N PRO A 363 -30.24 15.43 -2.94
CA PRO A 363 -29.04 14.73 -3.37
C PRO A 363 -27.96 15.71 -3.82
N TRP A 364 -26.73 15.47 -3.37
CA TRP A 364 -25.64 16.39 -3.67
C TRP A 364 -25.35 16.47 -5.17
N GLU A 365 -25.52 17.65 -5.73
CA GLU A 365 -25.27 17.92 -7.13
C GLU A 365 -24.14 18.95 -7.26
N PRO A 366 -23.34 18.89 -8.34
CA PRO A 366 -22.28 19.87 -8.55
C PRO A 366 -22.86 21.27 -8.75
N SER A 367 -22.27 22.25 -8.06
CA SER A 367 -22.67 23.66 -8.21
C SER A 367 -22.01 24.36 -9.42
N GLY A 368 -21.09 23.70 -10.11
CA GLY A 368 -20.39 24.19 -11.30
C GLY A 368 -19.08 23.48 -11.51
N CYS A 369 -18.40 23.81 -12.62
CA CYS A 369 -17.09 23.28 -12.98
C CYS A 369 -16.04 24.36 -13.01
N SER A 370 -14.80 24.00 -12.69
CA SER A 370 -13.61 24.82 -12.94
C SER A 370 -12.46 23.95 -13.44
N SER A 371 -11.64 24.45 -14.31
CA SER A 371 -10.36 23.84 -14.69
C SER A 371 -9.22 24.21 -13.73
N ASN A 372 -9.46 25.14 -12.81
CA ASN A 372 -8.49 25.57 -11.81
C ASN A 372 -8.68 24.76 -10.51
N PRO A 373 -7.74 23.88 -10.14
CA PRO A 373 -7.83 23.11 -8.91
C PRO A 373 -7.98 23.96 -7.65
N ASN A 374 -7.45 25.17 -7.62
CA ASN A 374 -7.53 26.06 -6.47
C ASN A 374 -8.93 26.67 -6.25
N GLU A 375 -9.82 26.53 -7.23
CA GLU A 375 -11.21 27.01 -7.12
C GLU A 375 -12.18 25.90 -6.71
N VAL A 376 -11.68 24.69 -6.49
CA VAL A 376 -12.50 23.50 -6.28
C VAL A 376 -12.11 22.86 -4.96
N THR A 377 -13.03 22.87 -4.01
CA THR A 377 -12.85 22.21 -2.71
C THR A 377 -13.97 21.19 -2.48
N PHE A 378 -13.77 20.32 -1.50
CA PHE A 378 -14.79 19.35 -1.11
C PHE A 378 -16.10 20.05 -0.69
N GLU A 379 -16.00 21.19 0.00
CA GLU A 379 -17.13 21.89 0.63
C GLU A 379 -17.91 22.77 -0.34
N ASN A 380 -17.24 23.40 -1.33
CA ASN A 380 -17.90 24.38 -2.18
C ASN A 380 -18.78 23.79 -3.28
N GLY A 381 -18.82 22.47 -3.40
CA GLY A 381 -19.64 21.76 -4.38
C GLY A 381 -19.25 21.98 -5.84
N LYS A 382 -18.17 22.66 -6.11
CA LYS A 382 -17.65 22.77 -7.47
C LYS A 382 -16.93 21.50 -7.86
N PHE A 383 -17.04 21.12 -9.13
CA PHE A 383 -16.35 19.99 -9.69
C PHE A 383 -15.16 20.45 -10.54
N LEU A 384 -14.06 19.75 -10.42
CA LEU A 384 -12.92 19.95 -11.27
C LEU A 384 -13.22 19.39 -12.67
N GLN A 385 -13.02 20.18 -13.69
CA GLN A 385 -12.98 19.68 -15.05
C GLN A 385 -11.68 18.88 -15.21
N ILE A 386 -11.81 17.60 -15.50
CA ILE A 386 -10.68 16.68 -15.52
C ILE A 386 -10.24 16.31 -16.92
N ARG A 387 -9.00 15.86 -17.04
CA ARG A 387 -8.51 15.26 -18.27
C ARG A 387 -8.96 13.81 -18.37
N SER A 388 -9.43 13.43 -19.54
CA SER A 388 -9.68 12.04 -19.87
C SER A 388 -8.38 11.23 -19.93
N ARG A 389 -8.54 9.91 -20.04
CA ARG A 389 -7.43 8.98 -20.30
C ARG A 389 -6.63 9.31 -21.56
N SER A 390 -7.23 10.04 -22.51
CA SER A 390 -6.54 10.51 -23.72
C SER A 390 -5.80 11.85 -23.52
N GLY A 391 -5.79 12.39 -22.30
CA GLY A 391 -5.17 13.66 -21.99
C GLY A 391 -6.00 14.89 -22.41
N ARG A 392 -7.22 14.70 -22.88
CA ARG A 392 -8.12 15.80 -23.24
C ARG A 392 -8.97 16.21 -22.05
N TRP A 393 -9.35 17.49 -22.00
CA TRP A 393 -10.34 17.95 -21.04
C TRP A 393 -11.72 17.41 -21.41
N GLU A 394 -12.39 16.83 -20.44
CA GLU A 394 -13.75 16.34 -20.63
C GLU A 394 -14.76 17.48 -20.50
N SER A 395 -15.83 17.43 -21.31
CA SER A 395 -16.94 18.37 -21.20
C SER A 395 -17.80 18.12 -19.96
N ILE A 396 -17.81 16.89 -19.46
CA ILE A 396 -18.51 16.48 -18.24
C ILE A 396 -17.46 16.18 -17.18
N ALA A 397 -17.47 16.94 -16.09
CA ALA A 397 -16.55 16.73 -15.00
C ALA A 397 -16.87 15.44 -14.22
N VAL A 398 -18.16 15.12 -14.05
CA VAL A 398 -18.61 13.92 -13.35
C VAL A 398 -19.79 13.30 -14.11
N SER A 399 -19.66 12.02 -14.44
CA SER A 399 -20.73 11.27 -15.07
C SER A 399 -21.73 10.75 -14.04
N PRO A 400 -23.04 10.96 -14.25
CA PRO A 400 -24.06 10.36 -13.42
C PRO A 400 -24.33 8.88 -13.72
N HIS A 401 -23.66 8.32 -14.75
CA HIS A 401 -23.83 6.91 -15.10
C HIS A 401 -23.33 6.00 -13.98
N GLY A 402 -24.21 5.11 -13.52
CA GLY A 402 -23.95 4.23 -12.39
C GLY A 402 -23.99 4.91 -11.01
N ARG A 403 -24.40 6.19 -10.93
CA ARG A 403 -24.56 6.91 -9.66
C ARG A 403 -25.61 6.25 -8.79
N GLY A 404 -25.25 5.97 -7.55
CA GLY A 404 -26.14 5.30 -6.59
C GLY A 404 -26.13 3.78 -6.70
N ASP A 405 -25.35 3.20 -7.61
CA ASP A 405 -25.09 1.77 -7.60
C ASP A 405 -24.04 1.46 -6.51
N VAL A 406 -24.52 1.37 -5.29
CA VAL A 406 -23.71 1.22 -4.08
C VAL A 406 -23.49 -0.25 -3.68
N ALA A 407 -23.97 -1.20 -4.48
CA ALA A 407 -23.96 -2.62 -4.13
C ALA A 407 -22.59 -3.31 -4.34
N GLY A 408 -21.64 -2.67 -4.99
CA GLY A 408 -20.40 -3.30 -5.38
C GLY A 408 -19.24 -3.09 -4.41
N SER A 409 -18.23 -3.97 -4.50
CA SER A 409 -16.93 -3.95 -3.81
C SER A 409 -16.98 -4.24 -2.31
N GLY A 410 -16.77 -5.50 -1.95
CA GLY A 410 -16.77 -5.94 -0.57
C GLY A 410 -15.46 -5.72 0.18
N GLY A 411 -15.57 -5.46 1.47
CA GLY A 411 -14.47 -5.48 2.44
C GLY A 411 -13.63 -4.22 2.56
N THR A 412 -13.65 -3.36 1.57
CA THR A 412 -12.73 -2.21 1.52
C THR A 412 -13.12 -1.05 2.44
N ARG A 413 -14.38 -0.90 2.78
CA ARG A 413 -14.85 0.17 3.69
C ARG A 413 -14.48 -0.11 5.12
N GLU A 414 -14.67 -1.35 5.58
CA GLU A 414 -14.19 -1.77 6.90
C GLU A 414 -12.67 -1.72 6.98
N MET A 415 -11.98 -2.07 5.90
CA MET A 415 -10.52 -1.97 5.78
C MET A 415 -10.05 -0.52 5.91
N ALA A 416 -10.68 0.41 5.19
CA ALA A 416 -10.37 1.83 5.29
C ALA A 416 -10.73 2.41 6.67
N LEU A 417 -11.87 2.01 7.26
CA LEU A 417 -12.26 2.42 8.62
C LEU A 417 -11.31 1.85 9.68
N ALA A 418 -10.89 0.59 9.55
CA ALA A 418 -9.88 0.02 10.44
C ALA A 418 -8.62 0.88 10.49
N HIS A 419 -8.24 1.44 9.34
CA HIS A 419 -7.11 2.36 9.30
C HIS A 419 -7.48 3.74 9.85
N TYR A 420 -8.37 4.47 9.19
CA TYR A 420 -8.57 5.89 9.49
C TYR A 420 -9.22 6.14 10.85
N ALA A 421 -10.19 5.33 11.23
CA ALA A 421 -10.88 5.49 12.50
C ALA A 421 -10.14 4.89 13.69
N VAL A 422 -9.48 3.73 13.49
CA VAL A 422 -8.88 2.99 14.61
C VAL A 422 -7.37 3.15 14.65
N ARG A 423 -6.65 2.76 13.56
CA ARG A 423 -5.19 2.81 13.54
C ARG A 423 -4.66 4.25 13.51
N ALA A 424 -5.30 5.11 12.73
CA ALA A 424 -4.92 6.53 12.63
C ALA A 424 -5.63 7.42 13.66
N GLY A 425 -6.70 6.94 14.28
CA GLY A 425 -7.42 7.69 15.31
C GLY A 425 -8.01 9.02 14.85
N LEU A 426 -8.33 9.16 13.55
CA LEU A 426 -8.87 10.41 13.04
C LEU A 426 -10.25 10.71 13.65
N PRO A 427 -10.61 11.98 13.82
CA PRO A 427 -11.95 12.39 14.22
C PRO A 427 -13.02 11.94 13.21
N GLU A 428 -14.21 11.58 13.69
CA GLU A 428 -15.30 11.06 12.84
C GLU A 428 -15.69 11.99 11.68
N ASN A 429 -15.55 13.30 11.87
CA ASN A 429 -15.83 14.27 10.82
C ASN A 429 -14.92 14.13 9.58
N ASN A 430 -13.79 13.44 9.69
CA ASN A 430 -12.89 13.20 8.57
C ASN A 430 -13.33 12.03 7.68
N TYR A 431 -14.18 11.12 8.18
CA TYR A 431 -14.61 9.92 7.48
C TYR A 431 -16.12 9.65 7.57
N ILE A 432 -16.93 10.71 7.55
CA ILE A 432 -18.39 10.62 7.68
C ILE A 432 -19.01 9.78 6.57
N TRP A 433 -18.63 10.01 5.32
CA TRP A 433 -19.21 9.33 4.17
C TRP A 433 -18.72 7.90 4.03
N LEU A 434 -17.49 7.62 4.39
CA LEU A 434 -16.94 6.27 4.50
C LEU A 434 -17.72 5.45 5.53
N LYS A 435 -17.98 6.02 6.71
CA LYS A 435 -18.77 5.39 7.77
C LYS A 435 -20.22 5.18 7.32
N ARG A 436 -20.87 6.19 6.76
CA ARG A 436 -22.25 6.10 6.23
C ARG A 436 -22.38 5.03 5.17
N TYR A 437 -21.41 4.90 4.30
CA TYR A 437 -21.44 3.88 3.26
C TYR A 437 -21.28 2.46 3.84
N ARG A 438 -20.39 2.29 4.80
CA ARG A 438 -20.26 1.04 5.54
C ARG A 438 -21.60 0.70 6.25
N ASP A 439 -22.20 1.66 6.94
CA ASP A 439 -23.45 1.47 7.69
C ASP A 439 -24.60 1.13 6.74
N TYR A 440 -24.70 1.79 5.59
CA TYR A 440 -25.63 1.44 4.53
C TYR A 440 -25.50 -0.02 4.09
N MET A 441 -24.27 -0.51 3.89
CA MET A 441 -24.04 -1.90 3.51
C MET A 441 -24.50 -2.89 4.60
N ILE A 442 -24.26 -2.55 5.86
CA ILE A 442 -24.69 -3.38 6.98
C ILE A 442 -26.21 -3.40 7.09
N GLU A 443 -26.85 -2.25 6.99
CA GLU A 443 -28.31 -2.13 7.05
C GLU A 443 -29.00 -2.97 5.95
N HIS A 444 -28.51 -2.93 4.73
CA HIS A 444 -29.14 -3.59 3.59
C HIS A 444 -28.72 -5.05 3.41
N HIS A 445 -27.56 -5.46 3.92
CA HIS A 445 -26.99 -6.78 3.67
C HIS A 445 -26.59 -7.52 4.95
N GLY A 446 -26.69 -6.88 6.10
CA GLY A 446 -26.36 -7.44 7.41
C GLY A 446 -24.87 -7.54 7.71
N CYS A 447 -24.01 -7.27 6.74
CA CYS A 447 -22.56 -7.16 6.89
C CYS A 447 -21.97 -6.48 5.66
N GLU A 448 -20.77 -5.96 5.78
CA GLU A 448 -20.00 -5.63 4.60
C GLU A 448 -19.50 -6.94 4.00
N ASN A 449 -20.24 -7.49 3.10
CA ASN A 449 -19.82 -8.64 2.34
C ASN A 449 -19.57 -8.25 0.89
N TRP A 450 -19.11 -9.22 0.16
CA TRP A 450 -18.86 -9.11 -1.24
C TRP A 450 -20.10 -9.28 -2.14
N GLY A 451 -21.20 -9.49 -1.64
CA GLY A 451 -22.41 -9.39 -2.20
C GLY A 451 -23.08 -10.30 -3.02
N ILE A 452 -23.79 -9.64 -3.46
CA ILE A 452 -25.06 -9.93 -4.09
C ILE A 452 -24.96 -9.70 -5.58
N ALA A 453 -24.05 -8.92 -6.07
CA ALA A 453 -23.91 -8.65 -7.50
C ALA A 453 -22.99 -9.70 -8.17
N PRO A 454 -23.54 -10.60 -8.97
CA PRO A 454 -22.80 -11.81 -9.40
C PRO A 454 -21.77 -11.59 -10.49
N ASN A 455 -21.59 -10.39 -11.05
CA ASN A 455 -21.01 -10.36 -12.40
C ASN A 455 -19.70 -9.57 -12.59
N TRP A 456 -19.24 -8.74 -11.61
CA TRP A 456 -18.14 -7.83 -11.90
C TRP A 456 -17.03 -7.75 -10.84
N PHE A 457 -17.23 -8.34 -9.65
CA PHE A 457 -16.43 -8.07 -8.46
C PHE A 457 -15.90 -9.33 -7.75
N TYR A 458 -15.60 -10.37 -8.49
CA TYR A 458 -15.00 -11.58 -7.93
C TYR A 458 -13.61 -11.36 -7.38
N GLU A 459 -12.99 -10.29 -7.77
CA GLU A 459 -11.61 -9.96 -7.46
C GLU A 459 -11.40 -9.24 -6.14
N TRP A 460 -12.44 -9.06 -5.34
CA TRP A 460 -12.34 -8.39 -4.03
C TRP A 460 -12.36 -9.41 -2.89
N THR A 461 -11.64 -9.12 -1.79
CA THR A 461 -11.56 -10.03 -0.63
C THR A 461 -12.90 -10.26 0.07
N GLY A 462 -13.73 -9.26 0.16
CA GLY A 462 -15.05 -9.36 0.82
C GLY A 462 -14.97 -9.57 2.33
N TRP A 463 -16.14 -9.79 2.94
CA TRP A 463 -16.31 -10.14 4.35
C TRP A 463 -15.70 -9.15 5.34
N GLY A 464 -15.65 -7.85 4.98
CA GLY A 464 -14.97 -6.81 5.74
C GLY A 464 -15.40 -6.74 7.21
N THR A 465 -16.69 -6.95 7.50
CA THR A 465 -17.19 -6.97 8.88
C THR A 465 -16.55 -8.08 9.73
N LEU A 466 -16.25 -9.22 9.15
CA LEU A 466 -15.50 -10.29 9.82
C LEU A 466 -14.00 -9.99 9.85
N THR A 467 -13.46 -9.61 8.70
CA THR A 467 -12.02 -9.67 8.46
C THR A 467 -11.28 -8.41 8.87
N LYS A 468 -11.94 -7.23 8.73
CA LYS A 468 -11.26 -5.93 8.86
C LYS A 468 -11.90 -4.98 9.87
N ARG A 469 -13.06 -5.31 10.43
CA ARG A 469 -13.62 -4.46 11.48
C ARG A 469 -12.73 -4.49 12.71
N LEU A 470 -12.23 -3.33 13.10
CA LEU A 470 -11.48 -3.12 14.33
C LEU A 470 -12.26 -2.23 15.29
N THR A 471 -11.94 -2.39 16.57
CA THR A 471 -12.33 -1.48 17.63
C THR A 471 -11.08 -1.13 18.44
N PRO A 472 -11.03 0.02 19.11
CA PRO A 472 -9.82 0.47 19.83
C PRO A 472 -9.27 -0.51 20.87
N TRP A 473 -10.10 -1.44 21.37
CA TRP A 473 -9.68 -2.44 22.36
C TRP A 473 -9.18 -3.75 21.73
N MET A 474 -9.27 -3.92 20.41
CA MET A 474 -8.72 -5.09 19.73
C MET A 474 -7.20 -4.96 19.67
N ALA A 475 -6.52 -5.71 20.53
CA ALA A 475 -5.08 -5.70 20.62
C ALA A 475 -4.42 -6.18 19.31
N GLY A 476 -3.20 -5.71 19.06
CA GLY A 476 -2.32 -6.19 18.00
C GLY A 476 -2.02 -5.18 16.90
N ASP A 477 -2.88 -4.19 16.68
CA ASP A 477 -2.54 -3.11 15.76
C ASP A 477 -1.80 -2.00 16.51
N PRO A 478 -0.67 -1.53 16.03
CA PRO A 478 0.02 -0.42 16.64
C PRO A 478 -0.86 0.83 16.55
N VAL A 479 -1.19 1.38 17.72
CA VAL A 479 -1.94 2.62 17.85
C VAL A 479 -0.96 3.72 18.24
N SER A 480 -0.87 4.77 17.46
CA SER A 480 0.00 5.89 17.79
C SER A 480 -0.63 6.84 18.80
N PHE A 481 0.16 7.68 19.36
CA PHE A 481 -0.30 8.83 20.11
C PHE A 481 -1.33 9.67 19.35
N SER A 482 -1.12 9.79 18.04
CA SER A 482 -1.87 10.72 17.22
C SER A 482 -2.67 10.00 16.15
N THR A 483 -2.08 9.02 15.48
CA THR A 483 -2.68 8.46 14.29
C THR A 483 -2.39 6.99 14.04
N GLY A 484 -1.51 6.34 14.79
CA GLY A 484 -1.17 4.94 14.59
C GLY A 484 -0.47 4.58 13.29
N LYS A 485 -0.03 5.57 12.53
CA LYS A 485 0.52 5.31 11.22
C LYS A 485 1.98 4.89 11.28
N ARG A 486 2.31 3.82 10.59
CA ARG A 486 3.68 3.40 10.29
C ARG A 486 4.07 3.85 8.89
N VAL A 487 5.26 4.39 8.76
CA VAL A 487 5.86 4.74 7.47
C VAL A 487 7.11 3.93 7.20
N SER A 488 7.93 3.74 8.22
CA SER A 488 9.22 3.05 8.11
C SER A 488 9.19 1.60 8.62
N GLY A 489 8.02 1.11 8.96
CA GLY A 489 7.87 -0.21 9.53
C GLY A 489 7.89 -0.21 11.06
N ILE A 490 7.91 -1.41 11.64
CA ILE A 490 8.03 -1.60 13.08
C ILE A 490 9.47 -1.90 13.42
N HIS A 491 10.04 -1.12 14.33
CA HIS A 491 11.39 -1.35 14.84
C HIS A 491 11.34 -2.32 16.03
N LEU A 492 11.95 -3.50 15.88
CA LEU A 492 11.99 -4.50 16.95
C LEU A 492 13.04 -4.10 17.99
N LEU A 493 12.59 -3.86 19.23
CA LEU A 493 13.50 -3.51 20.34
C LEU A 493 14.22 -4.75 20.91
N PRO A 494 15.46 -4.60 21.40
CA PRO A 494 16.30 -3.40 21.37
C PRO A 494 16.89 -3.16 19.97
N CYS A 495 16.96 -1.90 19.53
CA CYS A 495 17.51 -1.58 18.20
C CYS A 495 18.03 -0.13 18.11
N GLU A 496 18.64 0.17 16.97
CA GLU A 496 18.94 1.52 16.50
C GLU A 496 17.90 1.92 15.45
N ILE A 497 17.36 3.13 15.54
CA ILE A 497 16.35 3.69 14.65
C ILE A 497 16.95 4.94 14.02
N SER A 498 16.99 5.05 12.70
CA SER A 498 17.35 6.30 12.04
C SER A 498 16.36 7.39 12.42
N ALA A 499 16.85 8.57 12.76
CA ALA A 499 15.96 9.69 13.08
C ALA A 499 15.07 10.10 11.89
N ALA A 500 15.51 9.80 10.66
CA ALA A 500 14.73 10.04 9.46
C ALA A 500 13.59 9.01 9.24
N ASP A 501 13.55 7.92 10.01
CA ASP A 501 12.55 6.85 9.89
C ASP A 501 11.33 7.09 10.80
N TYR A 502 10.96 8.34 10.97
CA TYR A 502 9.75 8.71 11.72
C TYR A 502 8.49 8.31 10.94
N ASP A 503 7.43 8.00 11.68
CA ASP A 503 6.12 7.67 11.12
C ASP A 503 5.23 8.90 11.00
N TYR A 504 5.28 9.75 12.02
CA TYR A 504 4.44 10.91 12.16
C TYR A 504 5.23 12.04 12.84
N TYR A 505 4.92 13.28 12.53
CA TYR A 505 5.67 14.42 13.04
C TYR A 505 4.78 15.65 13.23
N CYS A 506 5.28 16.63 13.98
CA CYS A 506 4.71 17.95 14.12
C CYS A 506 5.82 18.97 13.97
N LEU A 507 5.57 20.01 13.20
CA LEU A 507 6.45 21.14 13.03
C LEU A 507 6.00 22.30 13.92
N ALA A 508 6.93 23.15 14.34
CA ALA A 508 6.64 24.33 15.14
C ALA A 508 5.66 25.29 14.45
N GLU A 509 5.76 25.42 13.14
CA GLU A 509 4.88 26.27 12.31
C GLU A 509 3.55 25.62 11.94
N ASP A 510 3.39 24.31 12.19
CA ASP A 510 2.18 23.56 11.88
C ASP A 510 1.94 22.46 12.93
N PRO A 511 1.33 22.83 14.07
CA PRO A 511 1.24 21.98 15.26
C PRO A 511 0.17 20.87 15.16
N GLU A 512 -0.59 20.76 14.08
CA GLU A 512 -1.65 19.74 13.97
C GLU A 512 -1.13 18.32 13.80
N GLY A 513 0.13 18.17 13.41
CA GLY A 513 0.79 16.89 13.22
C GLY A 513 0.49 16.28 11.84
N HIS A 514 1.52 15.65 11.26
CA HIS A 514 1.51 15.18 9.89
C HIS A 514 2.33 13.90 9.73
N THR A 515 2.04 13.16 8.66
CA THR A 515 2.91 12.12 8.18
C THR A 515 3.83 12.68 7.10
N TYR A 516 4.89 11.97 6.74
CA TYR A 516 5.83 12.50 5.76
C TYR A 516 5.21 12.74 4.36
N HIS A 517 4.06 12.16 4.08
CA HIS A 517 3.28 12.46 2.87
C HIS A 517 2.22 13.53 3.05
N ASN A 518 2.08 14.08 4.22
CA ASN A 518 1.16 15.18 4.47
C ASN A 518 1.79 16.47 4.01
N VAL A 519 1.25 17.04 3.03
CA VAL A 519 1.91 18.15 2.41
C VAL A 519 1.53 19.48 3.00
N GLY A 520 2.44 20.05 3.70
CA GLY A 520 2.59 21.49 3.67
C GLY A 520 3.62 21.92 2.62
N LYS A 521 4.65 22.61 3.01
CA LYS A 521 5.81 22.90 2.18
C LYS A 521 6.69 21.67 2.08
N LYS A 522 7.05 21.27 0.86
CA LYS A 522 8.07 20.24 0.63
C LYS A 522 9.41 20.76 1.13
N ARG A 523 9.86 20.24 2.25
CA ARG A 523 11.18 20.53 2.82
C ARG A 523 12.06 19.29 2.90
N GLY A 524 11.45 18.13 2.64
CA GLY A 524 12.15 16.85 2.55
C GLY A 524 13.14 16.80 1.39
N ASN A 525 13.91 15.77 1.36
CA ASN A 525 14.87 15.49 0.31
C ASN A 525 14.48 14.24 -0.48
N GLU A 526 15.40 13.67 -1.22
CA GLU A 526 15.19 12.45 -1.99
C GLU A 526 14.71 11.24 -1.15
N TYR A 527 15.06 11.18 0.15
CA TYR A 527 14.63 10.10 1.03
C TYR A 527 13.17 10.24 1.49
N ARG A 528 12.75 11.47 1.77
CA ARG A 528 11.39 11.82 2.22
C ARG A 528 10.86 13.01 1.39
N PRO A 529 10.65 12.83 0.08
CA PRO A 529 10.38 13.95 -0.84
C PRO A 529 9.08 14.69 -0.51
N ASP A 530 8.13 14.04 0.14
CA ASP A 530 6.83 14.61 0.49
C ASP A 530 6.74 15.02 1.97
N GLY A 531 7.82 14.85 2.71
CA GLY A 531 7.90 15.25 4.11
C GLY A 531 8.25 16.73 4.25
N ALA A 532 7.84 17.31 5.38
CA ALA A 532 8.20 18.67 5.73
C ALA A 532 9.35 18.76 6.76
N VAL A 533 9.76 17.65 7.35
CA VAL A 533 10.95 17.58 8.20
C VAL A 533 12.19 17.70 7.32
N GLU A 534 13.07 18.62 7.67
CA GLU A 534 14.29 18.84 6.92
C GLU A 534 15.30 17.70 7.18
N LEU A 535 15.70 17.04 6.10
CA LEU A 535 16.68 15.98 6.12
C LEU A 535 17.92 16.37 5.34
N ARG A 536 19.09 16.06 5.89
CA ARG A 536 20.38 16.22 5.21
C ARG A 536 21.04 14.86 5.03
N LYS A 537 21.44 14.57 3.81
CA LYS A 537 22.20 13.34 3.52
C LYS A 537 23.62 13.45 4.12
N GLU A 538 24.07 12.41 4.79
CA GLU A 538 25.39 12.28 5.36
C GLU A 538 25.92 10.87 5.11
N GLU A 539 26.86 10.74 4.18
CA GLU A 539 27.33 9.45 3.65
C GLU A 539 26.14 8.58 3.18
N ASP A 540 25.93 7.42 3.81
CA ASP A 540 24.83 6.49 3.48
C ASP A 540 23.58 6.68 4.35
N ASN A 541 23.55 7.73 5.18
CA ASN A 541 22.45 7.99 6.13
C ASN A 541 21.83 9.37 5.90
N TYR A 542 20.68 9.57 6.55
CA TYR A 542 19.98 10.84 6.60
C TYR A 542 19.87 11.30 8.05
N VAL A 543 20.05 12.58 8.27
CA VAL A 543 19.96 13.22 9.58
C VAL A 543 18.84 14.26 9.58
N VAL A 544 18.10 14.33 10.66
CA VAL A 544 17.10 15.38 10.86
C VAL A 544 17.82 16.65 11.24
N THR A 545 17.53 17.76 10.58
CA THR A 545 18.19 19.04 10.72
C THR A 545 17.17 20.19 10.77
N GLN A 546 17.62 21.40 11.08
CA GLN A 546 16.78 22.61 11.20
C GLN A 546 15.60 22.44 12.17
N ILE A 547 15.82 21.70 13.23
CA ILE A 547 14.83 21.40 14.25
C ILE A 547 14.50 22.65 15.05
N GLU A 548 13.22 22.87 15.31
CA GLU A 548 12.71 24.01 16.08
C GLU A 548 12.06 23.57 17.41
N ASP A 549 11.82 24.54 18.28
CA ASP A 549 11.20 24.31 19.58
C ASP A 549 9.75 23.83 19.42
N GLY A 550 9.38 22.79 20.15
CA GLY A 550 8.03 22.22 20.14
C GLY A 550 7.80 21.13 19.10
N GLU A 551 8.73 20.88 18.19
CA GLU A 551 8.63 19.80 17.23
C GLU A 551 8.70 18.43 17.88
N TRP A 552 8.11 17.44 17.24
CA TRP A 552 8.21 16.05 17.67
C TRP A 552 8.09 15.06 16.51
N MET A 553 8.61 13.85 16.74
CA MET A 553 8.55 12.74 15.80
C MET A 553 8.15 11.46 16.53
N ASN A 554 7.29 10.66 15.91
CA ASN A 554 6.84 9.37 16.40
C ASN A 554 7.49 8.21 15.63
N TYR A 555 7.81 7.14 16.36
CA TYR A 555 8.39 5.91 15.84
C TYR A 555 7.63 4.71 16.36
N THR A 556 7.17 3.81 15.51
CA THR A 556 6.50 2.57 15.93
C THR A 556 7.53 1.50 16.27
N VAL A 557 7.41 0.93 17.45
CA VAL A 557 8.31 -0.12 17.94
C VAL A 557 7.53 -1.38 18.36
N SER A 558 8.17 -2.53 18.26
CA SER A 558 7.70 -3.79 18.82
C SER A 558 8.58 -4.19 20.00
N ILE A 559 7.97 -4.38 21.13
CA ILE A 559 8.62 -4.68 22.41
C ILE A 559 8.45 -6.17 22.68
N PRO A 560 9.54 -6.96 22.66
CA PRO A 560 9.43 -8.43 22.81
C PRO A 560 9.06 -8.87 24.22
N THR A 561 9.46 -8.11 25.24
CA THR A 561 9.23 -8.44 26.64
C THR A 561 9.00 -7.20 27.47
N ASP A 562 8.11 -7.29 28.46
CA ASP A 562 7.96 -6.22 29.46
C ASP A 562 9.31 -5.91 30.09
N GLY A 563 9.56 -4.64 30.38
CA GLY A 563 10.78 -4.27 31.07
C GLY A 563 11.16 -2.79 30.96
N ASP A 564 12.33 -2.50 31.48
CA ASP A 564 12.90 -1.16 31.42
C ASP A 564 13.80 -1.04 30.19
N TYR A 565 13.61 0.05 29.47
CA TYR A 565 14.35 0.38 28.25
C TYR A 565 14.97 1.76 28.40
N THR A 566 16.28 1.84 28.17
CA THR A 566 17.01 3.09 28.16
C THR A 566 17.13 3.61 26.74
N VAL A 567 16.75 4.87 26.55
CA VAL A 567 16.77 5.55 25.26
C VAL A 567 17.98 6.48 25.17
N TYR A 568 18.74 6.34 24.11
CA TYR A 568 19.88 7.20 23.78
C TYR A 568 19.60 7.92 22.46
N LEU A 569 20.19 9.09 22.32
CA LEU A 569 20.15 9.89 21.11
C LEU A 569 21.58 10.08 20.58
N VAL A 570 21.78 9.93 19.29
CA VAL A 570 23.00 10.36 18.60
C VAL A 570 22.73 11.69 17.93
N TYR A 571 23.36 12.72 18.41
CA TYR A 571 23.09 14.10 18.02
C TYR A 571 24.35 14.95 17.91
N GLN A 572 24.23 16.09 17.27
CA GLN A 572 25.15 17.22 17.38
C GLN A 572 24.35 18.52 17.52
N SER A 573 24.93 19.51 18.23
CA SER A 573 24.27 20.80 18.46
C SER A 573 25.28 21.89 18.83
N LYS A 574 25.06 23.10 18.37
CA LYS A 574 25.87 24.28 18.76
C LYS A 574 25.39 24.97 20.05
N GLY A 575 24.28 24.54 20.58
CA GLY A 575 23.70 25.03 21.82
C GLY A 575 23.17 23.91 22.68
N ASN A 576 22.73 24.25 23.90
CA ASN A 576 22.03 23.28 24.74
C ASN A 576 20.61 23.05 24.20
N SER A 577 20.19 21.79 24.16
CA SER A 577 18.84 21.40 23.76
C SER A 577 18.14 20.67 24.91
N LEU A 578 16.80 20.67 24.92
CA LEU A 578 15.99 20.01 25.94
C LEU A 578 15.00 19.07 25.23
N LEU A 579 15.06 17.78 25.51
CA LEU A 579 14.26 16.76 24.87
C LEU A 579 13.66 15.79 25.89
N SER A 580 12.53 15.21 25.53
CA SER A 580 11.93 14.11 26.29
C SER A 580 11.50 13.00 25.36
N VAL A 581 11.31 11.79 25.90
CA VAL A 581 10.73 10.66 25.19
C VAL A 581 9.44 10.23 25.90
N ALA A 582 8.42 9.95 25.14
CA ALA A 582 7.16 9.45 25.67
C ALA A 582 6.72 8.20 24.89
N SER A 583 5.89 7.38 25.51
CA SER A 583 5.21 6.26 24.85
C SER A 583 3.70 6.50 24.83
N ASP A 584 2.99 5.87 23.90
CA ASP A 584 1.53 5.88 23.85
C ASP A 584 0.86 5.12 24.99
N SER A 585 1.65 4.45 25.85
CA SER A 585 1.22 3.89 27.13
C SER A 585 1.28 4.90 28.29
N GLU A 586 1.32 6.20 27.98
CA GLU A 586 1.35 7.32 28.95
C GLU A 586 2.63 7.42 29.81
N VAL A 587 3.67 6.68 29.47
CA VAL A 587 4.97 6.80 30.15
C VAL A 587 5.79 7.88 29.45
N LYS A 588 6.25 8.85 30.20
CA LYS A 588 7.09 9.97 29.72
C LYS A 588 8.32 10.13 30.60
N THR A 589 9.47 10.42 29.98
CA THR A 589 10.68 10.84 30.71
C THR A 589 10.59 12.30 31.13
N GLU A 590 11.30 12.66 32.21
CA GLU A 590 11.56 14.05 32.45
C GLU A 590 12.42 14.65 31.33
N PRO A 591 12.21 15.90 30.94
CA PRO A 591 13.04 16.54 29.92
C PRO A 591 14.51 16.53 30.28
N MET A 592 15.34 15.97 29.39
CA MET A 592 16.79 15.83 29.56
C MET A 592 17.52 16.92 28.78
N GLN A 593 18.47 17.58 29.45
CA GLN A 593 19.31 18.58 28.81
C GLN A 593 20.46 17.88 28.03
N LEU A 594 20.55 18.19 26.76
CA LEU A 594 21.65 17.81 25.88
C LEU A 594 22.64 18.98 25.80
N PRO A 595 23.89 18.81 26.21
CA PRO A 595 24.90 19.86 26.08
C PRO A 595 25.31 20.08 24.63
N SER A 596 25.86 21.23 24.32
CA SER A 596 26.45 21.48 23.00
C SER A 596 27.52 20.44 22.66
N SER A 597 27.45 19.88 21.47
CA SER A 597 28.46 18.99 20.90
C SER A 597 28.59 19.23 19.40
N VAL A 598 29.80 19.50 18.93
CA VAL A 598 30.10 19.69 17.50
C VAL A 598 30.42 18.39 16.77
N GLN A 599 30.50 17.29 17.52
CA GLN A 599 30.68 15.93 16.97
C GLN A 599 29.46 15.09 17.31
N TRP A 600 29.20 14.08 16.51
CA TRP A 600 28.18 13.09 16.81
C TRP A 600 28.44 12.46 18.17
N THR A 601 27.51 12.60 19.07
CA THR A 601 27.63 12.18 20.46
C THR A 601 26.40 11.37 20.85
N GLU A 602 26.63 10.17 21.37
CA GLU A 602 25.58 9.34 21.99
C GLU A 602 25.35 9.84 23.43
N ARG A 603 24.08 10.06 23.76
CA ARG A 603 23.68 10.46 25.11
C ARG A 603 22.36 9.82 25.50
N GLU A 604 22.31 9.33 26.74
CA GLU A 604 21.06 8.91 27.37
C GLU A 604 20.10 10.08 27.49
N ILE A 605 18.86 9.88 27.07
CA ILE A 605 17.78 10.87 27.14
C ILE A 605 16.62 10.42 28.04
N GLY A 606 16.66 9.20 28.57
CA GLY A 606 15.72 8.72 29.56
C GLY A 606 15.50 7.22 29.56
N LYS A 607 14.69 6.79 30.54
CA LYS A 607 14.26 5.41 30.71
C LYS A 607 12.75 5.31 30.70
N LEU A 608 12.24 4.27 30.05
CA LEU A 608 10.83 3.96 29.93
C LEU A 608 10.59 2.52 30.38
N THR A 609 9.60 2.30 31.23
CA THR A 609 9.08 0.95 31.49
C THR A 609 8.01 0.68 30.46
N LEU A 610 8.27 -0.25 29.55
CA LEU A 610 7.41 -0.54 28.41
C LEU A 610 6.81 -1.96 28.52
N PRO A 611 5.50 -2.11 28.26
CA PRO A 611 4.88 -3.42 28.17
C PRO A 611 5.24 -4.09 26.83
N ALA A 612 5.26 -5.42 26.81
CA ALA A 612 5.41 -6.18 25.57
C ALA A 612 4.27 -5.86 24.58
N GLY A 613 4.60 -5.81 23.31
CA GLY A 613 3.65 -5.51 22.23
C GLY A 613 4.07 -4.34 21.39
N ALA A 614 3.15 -3.86 20.57
CA ALA A 614 3.37 -2.67 19.74
C ALA A 614 3.18 -1.39 20.57
N CYS A 615 4.07 -0.43 20.35
CA CYS A 615 4.07 0.86 21.04
C CYS A 615 4.58 1.94 20.09
N VAL A 616 4.17 3.17 20.31
CA VAL A 616 4.72 4.35 19.63
C VAL A 616 5.55 5.17 20.59
N LEU A 617 6.82 5.33 20.24
CA LEU A 617 7.71 6.24 20.95
C LEU A 617 7.67 7.62 20.28
N ARG A 618 7.51 8.66 21.09
CA ARG A 618 7.60 10.05 20.66
C ARG A 618 8.87 10.67 21.16
N LEU A 619 9.69 11.18 20.25
CA LEU A 619 10.78 12.10 20.56
C LEU A 619 10.23 13.52 20.53
N GLN A 620 10.17 14.17 21.68
CA GLN A 620 9.67 15.54 21.85
C GLN A 620 10.83 16.49 22.01
N ILE A 621 10.88 17.53 21.22
CA ILE A 621 11.85 18.62 21.31
C ILE A 621 11.22 19.77 22.10
N GLU A 622 11.55 19.89 23.36
CA GLU A 622 11.04 20.97 24.20
C GLU A 622 11.79 22.29 23.87
N GLN A 623 13.09 22.15 23.57
CA GLN A 623 13.93 23.26 23.15
C GLN A 623 15.04 22.75 22.24
N ALA A 624 15.09 23.22 21.02
CA ALA A 624 16.03 22.77 20.01
C ALA A 624 17.46 23.33 20.19
N GLY A 625 17.60 24.41 20.93
CA GLY A 625 18.89 25.10 21.07
C GLY A 625 19.35 25.73 19.75
N ASN A 626 20.64 25.63 19.45
CA ASN A 626 21.19 26.18 18.22
C ASN A 626 21.73 25.04 17.31
N LYS A 627 21.14 24.85 16.14
CA LYS A 627 21.55 23.84 15.16
C LYS A 627 21.60 22.43 15.75
N LEU A 628 20.53 22.01 16.37
CA LEU A 628 20.34 20.61 16.74
C LEU A 628 20.17 19.79 15.47
N GLU A 629 20.94 18.72 15.36
CA GLU A 629 20.82 17.69 14.34
C GLU A 629 20.76 16.32 15.02
N ILE A 630 19.91 15.43 14.54
CA ILE A 630 19.70 14.11 15.12
C ILE A 630 19.93 13.06 14.05
N GLN A 631 20.83 12.11 14.33
CA GLN A 631 21.16 11.03 13.43
C GLN A 631 20.32 9.78 13.70
N LYS A 632 20.25 9.34 14.96
CA LYS A 632 19.51 8.13 15.34
C LYS A 632 19.10 8.11 16.82
N ILE A 633 18.12 7.27 17.08
CA ILE A 633 17.66 6.89 18.42
C ILE A 633 18.14 5.46 18.68
N ILE A 634 18.68 5.19 19.85
CA ILE A 634 19.11 3.85 20.25
C ILE A 634 18.29 3.46 21.47
N VAL A 635 17.60 2.33 21.40
CA VAL A 635 16.81 1.81 22.52
C VAL A 635 17.44 0.49 22.98
N LYS A 636 17.89 0.48 24.21
CA LYS A 636 18.54 -0.67 24.84
C LYS A 636 17.66 -1.21 25.96
N GLN A 637 17.48 -2.51 26.02
CA GLN A 637 16.80 -3.14 27.18
C GLN A 637 17.76 -3.18 28.37
N ASP A 638 17.33 -2.71 29.51
CA ASP A 638 18.07 -2.84 30.74
C ASP A 638 18.08 -4.32 31.16
N LYS A 639 19.26 -4.88 31.32
CA LYS A 639 19.36 -6.25 31.87
C LYS A 639 18.92 -6.19 33.32
N GLY A 640 17.85 -6.87 33.65
CA GLY A 640 17.46 -7.09 35.05
C GLY A 640 18.67 -7.63 35.84
N ILE A 641 18.92 -7.02 36.97
CA ILE A 641 19.99 -7.44 37.91
C ILE A 641 19.67 -8.82 38.48
#